data_011fb0e8c8a00bc30186e694a5c040fd
#
_entry.id   011fb0e8c8a00bc30186e694a5c040fd
#
_cell.length_a   1.000
_cell.length_b   1.000
_cell.length_c   1.000
_cell.angle_alpha   90.00
_cell.angle_beta   90.00
_cell.angle_gamma   90.00
#
_symmetry.space_group_name_H-M   'P 1'
#
loop_
_entity.id
_entity.type
_entity.pdbx_description
1 polymer ?
#
loop_
_entity_poly.entity_id
_entity_poly.type
_entity_poly.pdbx_seq_one_letter_code
_entity_poly.pdbx_strand_id
1 'polypeptide(L)'
;MILGSLSFDDGNTVKDNLLRFKTGKRGLLIFSALVTRHRKFSDKLMPDIMNSVLQIVKYSANISKLDFLQERIISLAFDVISHVLETGPGWRLVSPHFSVLLDKAIFPALVLNEKDISEWEEDADEYIRKNFPSELEEISGWREDLFTARKSAINLLGVISVSKGPPMGTPSNCSSVSSKRKKGEKSKRNSMRSTMGELLVLPFLSRFPIPCDANASHSRIQKDYFGVLMAYGGLQEFLREQKSEFTANLVRSRVLPLYSVSVCLPYLVASANWILGELASCLPEDISADVYSSLLKALQMLDKGDTSCYPVRASAAGAIVGLLENDYMPPEWYPLLQVIVGRIGYEDEENSILFELLSSVVGAANENVADHIPYIVSSLVAAISKHMHPSSEPWPQVVERGFAALALMAQSWENFLREEVELDQSSGKWESGQAAIAKAFSALLQQAWLTHIQPLECEVSAPPSCIDDSSMLLRSIILSVSERNVIEELKLSELLLVWADLIGDWHAWEETEDLSVFDCIKEIVNLHSKYELKNFIVRQMPPPPAPPVPPQSIIEGIGAFLSEAILQYPSATWRACSCVHTLLHVPKYSFETEGVKQSLTISFSCAAFSRFRAIQSKPSSLWKPVVLAISSCYLCYPAVVEGILKKDEDGGFALWGSALAFLCSSSLEPRLSLESEIKLAG
;
A
#
# COMPACT_ATOMS: atom_id res chain seq x y z
N MET A 1 9.10 36.16 21.02
CA MET A 1 8.79 37.44 20.35
C MET A 1 8.04 37.20 19.03
N ILE A 2 8.56 36.46 18.02
CA ILE A 2 7.90 36.26 16.72
C ILE A 2 6.56 35.54 16.82
N LEU A 3 6.44 34.46 17.61
CA LEU A 3 5.19 33.72 17.80
C LEU A 3 4.12 34.58 18.55
N GLY A 4 4.50 35.47 19.45
CA GLY A 4 3.56 36.34 20.14
C GLY A 4 3.07 37.54 19.32
N SER A 5 3.69 37.78 18.14
CA SER A 5 3.29 38.86 17.23
C SER A 5 2.54 38.37 16.01
N LEU A 6 2.21 37.09 15.94
CA LEU A 6 1.37 36.50 14.87
C LEU A 6 -0.07 36.92 15.12
N SER A 7 -0.55 37.90 14.34
CA SER A 7 -1.96 38.29 14.26
C SER A 7 -2.51 37.81 12.92
N PHE A 8 -3.67 37.16 12.95
CA PHE A 8 -4.35 36.66 11.76
C PHE A 8 -5.36 37.67 11.21
N ASP A 9 -5.58 38.80 11.93
CA ASP A 9 -6.64 39.79 11.64
C ASP A 9 -6.13 41.12 11.02
N ASP A 10 -4.82 41.30 10.85
CA ASP A 10 -4.28 42.59 10.43
C ASP A 10 -4.20 42.78 8.91
N GLY A 11 -4.78 43.87 8.42
CA GLY A 11 -4.71 44.39 7.04
C GLY A 11 -3.33 44.91 6.60
N ASN A 12 -2.23 44.36 7.14
CA ASN A 12 -0.87 44.70 6.73
C ASN A 12 -0.54 44.11 5.34
N THR A 13 0.41 44.73 4.65
CA THR A 13 0.79 44.33 3.29
C THR A 13 1.11 42.85 3.19
N VAL A 14 0.58 42.18 2.17
CA VAL A 14 0.63 40.73 1.93
C VAL A 14 2.05 40.16 2.04
N LYS A 15 3.09 40.91 1.67
CA LYS A 15 4.49 40.44 1.75
C LYS A 15 5.06 40.35 3.16
N ASP A 16 4.75 41.30 4.02
CA ASP A 16 5.28 41.32 5.41
C ASP A 16 4.62 40.22 6.25
N ASN A 17 3.34 39.97 6.02
CA ASN A 17 2.63 38.89 6.67
C ASN A 17 3.16 37.51 6.26
N LEU A 18 3.43 37.30 4.95
CA LEU A 18 3.98 36.03 4.46
C LEU A 18 5.33 35.69 5.12
N LEU A 19 6.23 36.68 5.29
CA LEU A 19 7.52 36.44 5.94
C LEU A 19 7.36 36.11 7.42
N ARG A 20 6.45 36.77 8.13
CA ARG A 20 6.11 36.49 9.54
C ARG A 20 5.56 35.08 9.70
N PHE A 21 4.61 34.65 8.85
CA PHE A 21 4.05 33.30 8.89
C PHE A 21 5.08 32.23 8.56
N LYS A 22 5.92 32.42 7.53
CA LYS A 22 7.03 31.49 7.22
C LYS A 22 8.03 31.38 8.37
N THR A 23 8.32 32.48 9.05
CA THR A 23 9.23 32.49 10.20
C THR A 23 8.57 31.81 11.41
N GLY A 24 7.28 32.06 11.65
CA GLY A 24 6.49 31.38 12.68
C GLY A 24 6.44 29.87 12.48
N LYS A 25 6.16 29.40 11.25
CA LYS A 25 6.21 27.98 10.87
C LYS A 25 7.56 27.34 11.22
N ARG A 26 8.66 27.97 10.80
CA ARG A 26 10.02 27.48 11.13
C ARG A 26 10.30 27.48 12.63
N GLY A 27 9.84 28.50 13.35
CA GLY A 27 9.97 28.58 14.81
C GLY A 27 9.26 27.41 15.52
N LEU A 28 8.04 27.06 15.12
CA LEU A 28 7.29 25.93 15.66
C LEU A 28 7.97 24.60 15.37
N LEU A 29 8.46 24.39 14.14
CA LEU A 29 9.22 23.18 13.77
C LEU A 29 10.50 23.02 14.59
N ILE A 30 11.28 24.10 14.76
CA ILE A 30 12.49 24.08 15.58
C ILE A 30 12.14 23.76 17.04
N PHE A 31 11.07 24.36 17.57
CA PHE A 31 10.69 24.12 18.94
C PHE A 31 10.16 22.70 19.16
N SER A 32 9.39 22.16 18.23
CA SER A 32 8.97 20.77 18.24
C SER A 32 10.19 19.83 18.30
N ALA A 33 11.19 20.07 17.44
CA ALA A 33 12.43 19.30 17.44
C ALA A 33 13.23 19.44 18.75
N LEU A 34 13.25 20.62 19.37
CA LEU A 34 13.90 20.84 20.67
C LEU A 34 13.19 20.07 21.80
N VAL A 35 11.87 20.07 21.83
CA VAL A 35 11.10 19.34 22.84
C VAL A 35 11.32 17.83 22.71
N THR A 36 11.34 17.30 21.50
CA THR A 36 11.51 15.87 21.27
C THR A 36 12.93 15.38 21.49
N ARG A 37 13.94 16.13 21.00
CA ARG A 37 15.35 15.68 20.96
C ARG A 37 16.26 16.31 22.01
N HIS A 38 15.96 17.52 22.49
CA HIS A 38 16.84 18.33 23.34
C HIS A 38 16.13 18.93 24.57
N ARG A 39 15.41 18.12 25.31
CA ARG A 39 14.56 18.53 26.46
C ARG A 39 15.22 19.46 27.43
N LYS A 40 16.49 19.26 27.77
CA LYS A 40 17.24 20.12 28.72
C LYS A 40 17.30 21.60 28.33
N PHE A 41 17.26 21.86 27.01
CA PHE A 41 17.25 23.25 26.51
C PHE A 41 15.83 23.79 26.39
N SER A 42 14.88 22.96 26.00
CA SER A 42 13.47 23.38 25.81
C SER A 42 12.78 23.72 27.13
N ASP A 43 13.10 23.05 28.23
CA ASP A 43 12.42 23.24 29.54
C ASP A 43 12.45 24.70 30.02
N LYS A 44 13.53 25.42 29.76
CA LYS A 44 13.67 26.84 30.16
C LYS A 44 12.79 27.78 29.32
N LEU A 45 12.56 27.45 28.06
CA LEU A 45 11.78 28.26 27.10
C LEU A 45 10.32 27.87 27.06
N MET A 46 9.97 26.71 27.61
CA MET A 46 8.66 26.10 27.51
C MET A 46 7.51 27.01 27.98
N PRO A 47 7.57 27.72 29.12
CA PRO A 47 6.48 28.58 29.56
C PRO A 47 6.15 29.69 28.54
N ASP A 48 7.18 30.39 28.04
CA ASP A 48 6.99 31.49 27.09
C ASP A 48 6.45 31.04 25.74
N ILE A 49 6.96 29.89 25.25
CA ILE A 49 6.51 29.32 23.99
C ILE A 49 5.07 28.79 24.12
N MET A 50 4.75 28.12 25.22
CA MET A 50 3.39 27.62 25.45
C MET A 50 2.38 28.76 25.55
N ASN A 51 2.71 29.88 26.17
CA ASN A 51 1.81 31.04 26.13
C ASN A 51 1.51 31.51 24.70
N SER A 52 2.53 31.56 23.83
CA SER A 52 2.35 31.94 22.42
C SER A 52 1.55 30.90 21.64
N VAL A 53 1.84 29.62 21.84
CA VAL A 53 1.16 28.50 21.18
C VAL A 53 -0.32 28.44 21.57
N LEU A 54 -0.64 28.61 22.86
CA LEU A 54 -2.02 28.66 23.35
C LEU A 54 -2.83 29.84 22.79
N GLN A 55 -2.17 30.95 22.42
CA GLN A 55 -2.87 32.04 21.70
C GLN A 55 -3.10 31.67 20.23
N ILE A 56 -2.11 31.04 19.56
CA ILE A 56 -2.22 30.65 18.16
C ILE A 56 -3.39 29.67 17.95
N VAL A 57 -3.50 28.63 18.77
CA VAL A 57 -4.56 27.60 18.59
C VAL A 57 -5.98 28.12 18.78
N LYS A 58 -6.16 29.29 19.40
CA LYS A 58 -7.50 29.92 19.50
C LYS A 58 -8.08 30.36 18.15
N TYR A 59 -7.20 30.62 17.17
CA TYR A 59 -7.65 30.96 15.80
C TYR A 59 -8.27 29.79 15.06
N SER A 60 -8.16 28.56 15.59
CA SER A 60 -8.85 27.40 15.03
C SER A 60 -10.37 27.53 14.91
N ALA A 61 -10.99 28.41 15.70
CA ALA A 61 -12.41 28.73 15.57
C ALA A 61 -12.79 29.42 14.24
N ASN A 62 -11.81 29.90 13.48
CA ASN A 62 -12.00 30.60 12.21
C ASN A 62 -11.29 29.91 11.03
N ILE A 63 -11.06 28.59 11.09
CA ILE A 63 -10.30 27.84 10.07
C ILE A 63 -10.78 28.08 8.66
N SER A 64 -12.09 28.16 8.43
CA SER A 64 -12.67 28.40 7.11
C SER A 64 -12.23 29.72 6.43
N LYS A 65 -11.70 30.67 7.20
CA LYS A 65 -11.22 31.97 6.71
C LYS A 65 -9.72 32.04 6.52
N LEU A 66 -8.99 30.98 6.92
CA LEU A 66 -7.54 30.95 6.91
C LEU A 66 -7.01 30.41 5.59
N ASP A 67 -5.88 30.97 5.16
CA ASP A 67 -5.11 30.39 4.06
C ASP A 67 -4.34 29.12 4.51
N PHE A 68 -3.82 28.37 3.54
CA PHE A 68 -3.08 27.13 3.77
C PHE A 68 -1.91 27.30 4.75
N LEU A 69 -1.15 28.41 4.67
CA LEU A 69 0.00 28.64 5.55
C LEU A 69 -0.43 28.96 6.98
N GLN A 70 -1.51 29.70 7.14
CA GLN A 70 -2.10 30.03 8.44
C GLN A 70 -2.65 28.78 9.11
N GLU A 71 -3.38 27.93 8.37
CA GLU A 71 -3.87 26.64 8.84
C GLU A 71 -2.72 25.71 9.25
N ARG A 72 -1.64 25.67 8.45
CA ARG A 72 -0.43 24.89 8.78
C ARG A 72 0.25 25.36 10.08
N ILE A 73 0.22 26.65 10.39
CA ILE A 73 0.74 27.17 11.67
C ILE A 73 -0.10 26.69 12.85
N ILE A 74 -1.43 26.65 12.71
CA ILE A 74 -2.32 26.11 13.75
C ILE A 74 -2.10 24.61 13.93
N SER A 75 -2.00 23.86 12.84
CA SER A 75 -1.65 22.43 12.87
C SER A 75 -0.36 22.19 13.66
N LEU A 76 0.73 22.88 13.32
CA LEU A 76 2.00 22.79 14.04
C LEU A 76 1.91 23.22 15.50
N ALA A 77 1.06 24.18 15.81
CA ALA A 77 0.84 24.59 17.20
C ALA A 77 0.16 23.50 18.04
N PHE A 78 -0.81 22.77 17.45
CA PHE A 78 -1.38 21.58 18.09
C PHE A 78 -0.34 20.48 18.28
N ASP A 79 0.50 20.21 17.27
CA ASP A 79 1.56 19.20 17.35
C ASP A 79 2.58 19.56 18.45
N VAL A 80 2.95 20.83 18.60
CA VAL A 80 3.82 21.29 19.69
C VAL A 80 3.18 21.01 21.05
N ILE A 81 1.87 21.25 21.22
CA ILE A 81 1.18 20.94 22.48
C ILE A 81 1.23 19.45 22.75
N SER A 82 0.99 18.60 21.74
CA SER A 82 1.05 17.14 21.86
C SER A 82 2.43 16.68 22.35
N HIS A 83 3.52 17.12 21.71
CA HIS A 83 4.89 16.79 22.12
C HIS A 83 5.23 17.31 23.52
N VAL A 84 4.75 18.49 23.89
CA VAL A 84 4.98 19.07 25.22
C VAL A 84 4.29 18.23 26.30
N LEU A 85 3.09 17.69 26.03
CA LEU A 85 2.35 16.85 26.97
C LEU A 85 3.05 15.51 27.29
N GLU A 86 3.94 15.04 26.44
CA GLU A 86 4.78 13.88 26.71
C GLU A 86 5.83 14.13 27.81
N THR A 87 5.99 15.39 28.23
CA THR A 87 6.96 15.78 29.26
C THR A 87 6.25 16.11 30.58
N GLY A 88 6.83 15.72 31.72
CA GLY A 88 6.27 16.05 33.02
C GLY A 88 6.14 17.57 33.31
N PRO A 89 7.14 18.41 33.01
CA PRO A 89 7.01 19.87 33.13
C PRO A 89 5.93 20.43 32.18
N GLY A 90 5.91 20.01 30.94
CA GLY A 90 4.93 20.46 29.93
C GLY A 90 3.51 20.07 30.29
N TRP A 91 3.28 18.86 30.77
CA TRP A 91 1.97 18.45 31.26
C TRP A 91 1.43 19.37 32.34
N ARG A 92 2.28 19.76 33.30
CA ARG A 92 1.87 20.70 34.40
C ARG A 92 1.52 22.08 33.88
N LEU A 93 2.16 22.55 32.80
CA LEU A 93 1.88 23.83 32.16
C LEU A 93 0.56 23.80 31.38
N VAL A 94 0.27 22.71 30.66
CA VAL A 94 -0.86 22.64 29.74
C VAL A 94 -2.13 22.14 30.44
N SER A 95 -2.03 21.21 31.39
CA SER A 95 -3.19 20.57 32.03
C SER A 95 -4.22 21.54 32.65
N PRO A 96 -3.83 22.71 33.24
CA PRO A 96 -4.82 23.68 33.71
C PRO A 96 -5.69 24.26 32.60
N HIS A 97 -5.22 24.17 31.36
CA HIS A 97 -5.89 24.72 30.17
C HIS A 97 -6.71 23.70 29.39
N PHE A 98 -6.75 22.41 29.75
CA PHE A 98 -7.39 21.35 28.98
C PHE A 98 -8.85 21.65 28.65
N SER A 99 -9.64 22.12 29.63
CA SER A 99 -11.04 22.45 29.38
C SER A 99 -11.21 23.59 28.37
N VAL A 100 -10.37 24.61 28.45
CA VAL A 100 -10.39 25.77 27.53
C VAL A 100 -9.87 25.36 26.14
N LEU A 101 -8.82 24.54 26.09
CA LEU A 101 -8.30 24.01 24.84
C LEU A 101 -9.37 23.17 24.12
N LEU A 102 -10.06 22.29 24.85
CA LEU A 102 -11.11 21.46 24.28
C LEU A 102 -12.25 22.30 23.72
N ASP A 103 -12.77 23.27 24.49
CA ASP A 103 -13.93 24.08 24.11
C ASP A 103 -13.62 25.16 23.06
N LYS A 104 -12.44 25.81 23.14
CA LYS A 104 -12.11 26.99 22.33
C LYS A 104 -11.10 26.76 21.20
N ALA A 105 -10.44 25.60 21.15
CA ALA A 105 -9.44 25.33 20.13
C ALA A 105 -9.65 23.99 19.44
N ILE A 106 -9.66 22.88 20.19
CA ILE A 106 -9.74 21.53 19.60
C ILE A 106 -11.09 21.32 18.93
N PHE A 107 -12.19 21.43 19.69
CA PHE A 107 -13.51 21.16 19.15
C PHE A 107 -13.92 22.08 17.98
N PRO A 108 -13.66 23.40 17.99
CA PRO A 108 -13.89 24.27 16.84
C PRO A 108 -13.12 23.86 15.58
N ALA A 109 -11.94 23.25 15.71
CA ALA A 109 -11.18 22.71 14.57
C ALA A 109 -11.82 21.44 13.97
N LEU A 110 -12.65 20.73 14.73
CA LEU A 110 -13.31 19.49 14.32
C LEU A 110 -14.67 19.73 13.66
N VAL A 111 -15.34 20.82 13.96
CA VAL A 111 -16.68 21.13 13.46
C VAL A 111 -16.68 21.31 11.95
N LEU A 112 -17.75 20.83 11.29
CA LEU A 112 -17.93 20.99 9.85
C LEU A 112 -18.08 22.48 9.51
N ASN A 113 -17.31 22.94 8.54
CA ASN A 113 -17.29 24.34 8.13
C ASN A 113 -17.60 24.50 6.62
N GLU A 114 -17.75 25.75 6.14
CA GLU A 114 -18.14 26.04 4.76
C GLU A 114 -17.05 25.63 3.75
N LYS A 115 -15.78 25.63 4.13
CA LYS A 115 -14.68 25.16 3.28
C LYS A 115 -14.78 23.64 3.05
N ASP A 116 -15.12 22.88 4.08
CA ASP A 116 -15.33 21.44 3.97
C ASP A 116 -16.48 21.11 3.00
N ILE A 117 -17.55 21.91 3.05
CA ILE A 117 -18.72 21.73 2.16
C ILE A 117 -18.32 22.02 0.71
N SER A 118 -17.58 23.12 0.47
CA SER A 118 -17.10 23.46 -0.87
C SER A 118 -16.15 22.37 -1.43
N GLU A 119 -15.21 21.90 -0.62
CA GLU A 119 -14.29 20.81 -1.03
C GLU A 119 -15.05 19.52 -1.36
N TRP A 120 -16.08 19.16 -0.61
CA TRP A 120 -16.92 18.00 -0.91
C TRP A 120 -17.59 18.09 -2.29
N GLU A 121 -18.04 19.30 -2.67
CA GLU A 121 -18.75 19.53 -3.93
C GLU A 121 -17.77 19.70 -5.11
N GLU A 122 -16.59 20.28 -4.89
CA GLU A 122 -15.64 20.63 -5.94
C GLU A 122 -14.58 19.55 -6.19
N ASP A 123 -14.08 18.87 -5.14
CA ASP A 123 -13.04 17.84 -5.20
C ASP A 123 -13.23 16.80 -4.09
N ALA A 124 -14.08 15.83 -4.36
CA ALA A 124 -14.46 14.81 -3.40
C ALA A 124 -13.27 13.92 -2.99
N ASP A 125 -12.32 13.65 -3.89
CA ASP A 125 -11.11 12.86 -3.59
C ASP A 125 -10.20 13.59 -2.61
N GLU A 126 -9.97 14.88 -2.82
CA GLU A 126 -9.19 15.69 -1.89
C GLU A 126 -9.87 15.81 -0.53
N TYR A 127 -11.22 15.92 -0.52
CA TYR A 127 -12.00 15.92 0.72
C TYR A 127 -11.82 14.62 1.51
N ILE A 128 -11.88 13.46 0.84
CA ILE A 128 -11.69 12.13 1.46
C ILE A 128 -10.28 12.04 2.04
N ARG A 129 -9.25 12.34 1.25
CA ARG A 129 -7.86 12.31 1.69
C ARG A 129 -7.59 13.17 2.92
N LYS A 130 -8.19 14.34 3.00
CA LYS A 130 -8.03 15.26 4.14
C LYS A 130 -8.77 14.82 5.39
N ASN A 131 -9.99 14.32 5.23
CA ASN A 131 -10.91 14.14 6.35
C ASN A 131 -11.10 12.68 6.75
N PHE A 132 -10.97 11.74 5.84
CA PHE A 132 -11.22 10.31 6.06
C PHE A 132 -10.05 9.45 5.56
N PRO A 133 -8.82 9.69 6.03
CA PRO A 133 -7.69 8.84 5.62
C PRO A 133 -7.98 7.39 5.99
N SER A 134 -7.79 6.49 5.04
CA SER A 134 -7.92 5.04 5.21
C SER A 134 -6.67 4.33 4.71
N GLU A 135 -6.50 3.07 5.08
CA GLU A 135 -5.38 2.25 4.60
C GLU A 135 -5.42 2.02 3.09
N LEU A 136 -6.61 2.10 2.47
CA LEU A 136 -6.77 2.07 1.01
C LEU A 136 -5.99 3.18 0.29
N GLU A 137 -5.68 4.28 0.97
CA GLU A 137 -4.92 5.40 0.40
C GLU A 137 -3.42 5.35 0.71
N GLU A 138 -2.97 4.52 1.65
CA GLU A 138 -1.54 4.43 2.01
C GLU A 138 -0.66 3.95 0.86
N ILE A 139 -1.22 3.20 -0.08
CA ILE A 139 -0.55 2.69 -1.27
C ILE A 139 -0.15 3.82 -2.25
N SER A 140 -0.77 4.99 -2.15
CA SER A 140 -0.52 6.12 -3.07
C SER A 140 0.74 6.96 -2.79
N GLY A 141 1.48 6.72 -1.72
CA GLY A 141 2.80 7.36 -1.45
C GLY A 141 2.80 8.85 -1.09
N TRP A 142 1.65 9.51 -0.96
CA TRP A 142 1.52 10.97 -0.79
C TRP A 142 1.27 11.42 0.66
N ARG A 143 1.88 10.79 1.64
CA ARG A 143 1.64 11.05 3.08
C ARG A 143 2.10 12.42 3.61
N GLU A 144 3.02 13.12 2.98
CA GLU A 144 3.69 14.27 3.61
C GLU A 144 2.89 15.58 3.63
N ASP A 145 1.90 15.78 2.75
CA ASP A 145 1.21 17.07 2.59
C ASP A 145 -0.14 17.22 3.33
N LEU A 146 -0.60 16.18 4.04
CA LEU A 146 -1.94 16.14 4.65
C LEU A 146 -2.02 16.59 6.11
N PHE A 147 -1.16 17.49 6.55
CA PHE A 147 -1.19 18.03 7.92
C PHE A 147 -2.21 19.16 8.06
N THR A 148 -3.50 18.82 8.17
CA THR A 148 -4.56 19.79 8.46
C THR A 148 -4.62 20.12 9.94
N ALA A 149 -5.17 21.30 10.28
CA ALA A 149 -5.41 21.66 11.69
C ALA A 149 -6.38 20.69 12.37
N ARG A 150 -7.35 20.14 11.63
CA ARG A 150 -8.28 19.10 12.11
C ARG A 150 -7.56 17.84 12.54
N LYS A 151 -6.69 17.29 11.70
CA LYS A 151 -5.92 16.08 12.01
C LYS A 151 -5.02 16.26 13.23
N SER A 152 -4.31 17.39 13.33
CA SER A 152 -3.49 17.69 14.52
C SER A 152 -4.34 17.90 15.79
N ALA A 153 -5.56 18.44 15.65
CA ALA A 153 -6.50 18.56 16.77
C ALA A 153 -7.04 17.21 17.23
N ILE A 154 -7.33 16.29 16.30
CA ILE A 154 -7.71 14.90 16.60
C ILE A 154 -6.58 14.19 17.37
N ASN A 155 -5.35 14.29 16.88
CA ASN A 155 -4.18 13.69 17.52
C ASN A 155 -3.97 14.25 18.94
N LEU A 156 -4.06 15.57 19.12
CA LEU A 156 -3.95 16.20 20.45
C LEU A 156 -5.05 15.73 21.39
N LEU A 157 -6.28 15.57 20.89
CA LEU A 157 -7.39 15.06 21.68
C LEU A 157 -7.11 13.63 22.16
N GLY A 158 -6.56 12.78 21.29
CA GLY A 158 -6.11 11.43 21.64
C GLY A 158 -5.09 11.45 22.78
N VAL A 159 -4.02 12.25 22.65
CA VAL A 159 -2.96 12.41 23.67
C VAL A 159 -3.54 12.88 25.01
N ILE A 160 -4.48 13.85 25.02
CA ILE A 160 -5.15 14.30 26.23
C ILE A 160 -5.99 13.17 26.83
N SER A 161 -6.70 12.41 26.00
CA SER A 161 -7.67 11.40 26.47
C SER A 161 -7.03 10.24 27.22
N VAL A 162 -5.86 9.76 26.78
CA VAL A 162 -5.14 8.66 27.45
C VAL A 162 -4.36 9.14 28.69
N SER A 163 -4.23 10.46 28.89
CA SER A 163 -3.45 11.03 29.99
C SER A 163 -4.06 10.69 31.35
N LYS A 164 -3.24 10.12 32.24
CA LYS A 164 -3.57 9.79 33.65
C LYS A 164 -2.87 10.71 34.67
N GLY A 165 -2.25 11.79 34.20
CA GLY A 165 -1.47 12.72 35.01
C GLY A 165 -0.07 12.96 34.39
N PRO A 166 0.81 13.71 35.08
CA PRO A 166 2.12 14.01 34.58
C PRO A 166 2.91 12.72 34.32
N PRO A 167 3.57 12.58 33.14
CA PRO A 167 4.42 11.44 32.83
C PRO A 167 5.48 11.23 33.90
N MET A 168 5.58 10.05 34.47
CA MET A 168 6.65 9.68 35.41
C MET A 168 7.90 9.47 34.58
N GLY A 169 8.90 10.37 34.78
CA GLY A 169 10.20 10.24 34.13
C GLY A 169 10.81 8.86 34.38
N THR A 170 11.32 8.21 33.34
CA THR A 170 12.21 7.05 33.52
C THR A 170 13.32 7.44 34.47
N PRO A 171 13.62 6.66 35.53
CA PRO A 171 14.70 6.98 36.44
C PRO A 171 16.00 6.94 35.65
N SER A 172 16.55 8.09 35.34
CA SER A 172 17.93 8.21 34.88
C SER A 172 18.83 7.60 35.96
N ASN A 173 19.61 6.57 35.61
CA ASN A 173 20.64 5.99 36.42
C ASN A 173 21.58 7.10 36.92
N CYS A 174 21.33 7.62 38.09
CA CYS A 174 22.31 8.31 38.91
C CYS A 174 22.54 7.47 40.16
N SER A 175 23.71 6.85 40.13
CA SER A 175 24.34 6.22 41.29
C SER A 175 24.32 7.18 42.50
N SER A 176 23.89 6.71 43.63
CA SER A 176 24.62 6.63 44.86
C SER A 176 23.76 6.72 46.13
N VAL A 177 24.23 5.93 47.07
CA VAL A 177 24.05 6.00 48.51
C VAL A 177 22.85 5.25 49.11
N SER A 178 23.26 4.12 49.65
CA SER A 178 22.56 3.27 50.60
C SER A 178 21.94 4.01 51.78
N SER A 179 20.66 3.80 52.00
CA SER A 179 20.15 3.76 53.36
C SER A 179 19.10 2.65 53.49
N LYS A 180 19.44 1.65 54.31
CA LYS A 180 18.56 0.58 54.74
C LYS A 180 17.34 1.19 55.45
N ARG A 181 16.13 0.97 54.89
CA ARG A 181 14.88 1.10 55.66
C ARG A 181 13.94 -0.07 55.37
N LYS A 182 13.50 -0.61 56.48
CA LYS A 182 12.60 -1.71 56.82
C LYS A 182 11.56 -2.08 55.76
N LYS A 183 11.42 -3.39 55.48
CA LYS A 183 10.27 -4.07 54.92
C LYS A 183 8.99 -3.73 55.71
N GLY A 184 8.12 -2.91 55.10
CA GLY A 184 6.74 -2.80 55.51
C GLY A 184 5.90 -3.28 54.31
N GLU A 185 4.96 -4.17 54.53
CA GLU A 185 4.00 -4.65 53.59
C GLU A 185 3.33 -3.49 52.86
N LYS A 186 3.66 -3.26 51.58
CA LYS A 186 2.93 -2.38 50.71
C LYS A 186 1.73 -3.14 50.15
N SER A 187 0.58 -2.96 50.82
CA SER A 187 -0.75 -3.10 50.23
C SER A 187 -0.73 -2.57 48.80
N LYS A 188 -0.98 -3.45 47.83
CA LYS A 188 -1.26 -3.11 46.44
C LYS A 188 -2.61 -2.38 46.37
N ARG A 189 -2.67 -1.13 46.71
CA ARG A 189 -3.69 -0.22 46.20
C ARG A 189 -3.21 0.32 44.85
N ASN A 190 -3.38 -0.46 43.80
CA ASN A 190 -3.49 0.09 42.44
C ASN A 190 -4.80 0.89 42.42
N SER A 191 -4.77 2.13 42.88
CA SER A 191 -5.76 3.13 42.53
C SER A 191 -5.64 3.34 41.02
N MET A 192 -6.56 2.74 40.24
CA MET A 192 -6.72 3.10 38.83
C MET A 192 -7.07 4.58 38.78
N ARG A 193 -6.10 5.42 38.42
CA ARG A 193 -6.35 6.84 38.16
C ARG A 193 -7.19 6.92 36.87
N SER A 194 -8.36 7.56 36.96
CA SER A 194 -9.19 7.86 35.79
C SER A 194 -8.41 8.69 34.79
N THR A 195 -8.62 8.44 33.52
CA THR A 195 -8.02 9.16 32.41
C THR A 195 -8.71 10.50 32.18
N MET A 196 -8.07 11.41 31.47
CA MET A 196 -8.70 12.67 31.05
C MET A 196 -9.83 12.42 30.03
N GLY A 197 -9.77 11.31 29.29
CA GLY A 197 -10.86 10.84 28.44
C GLY A 197 -12.16 10.66 29.23
N GLU A 198 -12.10 9.93 30.36
CA GLU A 198 -13.26 9.72 31.25
C GLU A 198 -13.69 10.99 31.98
N LEU A 199 -12.74 11.79 32.48
CA LEU A 199 -13.05 12.92 33.34
C LEU A 199 -13.48 14.19 32.59
N LEU A 200 -12.99 14.38 31.34
CA LEU A 200 -13.19 15.63 30.63
C LEU A 200 -13.77 15.41 29.20
N VAL A 201 -13.16 14.56 28.40
CA VAL A 201 -13.48 14.51 26.96
C VAL A 201 -14.85 13.90 26.73
N LEU A 202 -15.14 12.72 27.25
CA LEU A 202 -16.45 12.07 27.08
C LEU A 202 -17.60 12.88 27.67
N PRO A 203 -17.50 13.46 28.90
CA PRO A 203 -18.51 14.36 29.43
C PRO A 203 -18.73 15.61 28.57
N PHE A 204 -17.69 16.13 27.92
CA PHE A 204 -17.83 17.24 26.99
C PHE A 204 -18.59 16.83 25.73
N LEU A 205 -18.22 15.72 25.09
CA LEU A 205 -18.84 15.23 23.84
C LEU A 205 -20.31 14.79 24.06
N SER A 206 -20.66 14.29 25.25
CA SER A 206 -22.01 13.86 25.58
C SER A 206 -23.04 15.00 25.62
N ARG A 207 -22.58 16.26 25.71
CA ARG A 207 -23.47 17.45 25.72
C ARG A 207 -24.16 17.69 24.36
N PHE A 208 -23.61 17.17 23.27
CA PHE A 208 -24.11 17.39 21.94
C PHE A 208 -25.19 16.35 21.60
N PRO A 209 -26.44 16.77 21.28
CA PRO A 209 -27.50 15.84 20.92
C PRO A 209 -27.27 15.22 19.55
N ILE A 210 -27.79 14.01 19.36
CA ILE A 210 -27.82 13.36 18.03
C ILE A 210 -28.82 14.13 17.16
N PRO A 211 -28.50 14.42 15.88
CA PRO A 211 -29.46 15.03 14.96
C PRO A 211 -30.64 14.09 14.70
N CYS A 212 -31.84 14.48 15.10
CA CYS A 212 -33.02 13.61 14.98
C CYS A 212 -34.05 14.06 13.93
N ASP A 213 -34.10 15.35 13.52
CA ASP A 213 -35.15 15.93 12.66
C ASP A 213 -34.66 16.98 11.65
N ALA A 214 -35.49 17.20 10.60
CA ALA A 214 -35.18 17.96 9.38
C ALA A 214 -35.36 19.50 9.45
N ASN A 215 -35.53 20.13 10.60
CA ASN A 215 -35.82 21.55 10.71
C ASN A 215 -34.57 22.45 10.59
N ALA A 216 -34.68 23.64 9.99
CA ALA A 216 -33.57 24.56 9.67
C ALA A 216 -32.70 25.00 10.87
N SER A 217 -33.18 24.96 12.09
CA SER A 217 -32.36 25.15 13.31
C SER A 217 -31.36 24.04 13.57
N HIS A 218 -31.46 22.92 12.85
CA HIS A 218 -30.65 21.73 12.98
C HIS A 218 -29.31 21.79 12.24
N SER A 219 -29.10 22.74 11.32
CA SER A 219 -27.83 22.89 10.60
C SER A 219 -26.63 23.02 11.54
N ARG A 220 -26.76 23.77 12.63
CA ARG A 220 -25.70 23.92 13.63
C ARG A 220 -25.48 22.62 14.41
N ILE A 221 -26.58 21.95 14.82
CA ILE A 221 -26.50 20.67 15.54
C ILE A 221 -25.78 19.63 14.67
N GLN A 222 -26.06 19.58 13.37
CA GLN A 222 -25.40 18.66 12.43
C GLN A 222 -23.91 18.98 12.26
N LYS A 223 -23.55 20.26 12.13
CA LYS A 223 -22.14 20.71 12.04
C LYS A 223 -21.36 20.37 13.33
N ASP A 224 -21.95 20.64 14.48
CA ASP A 224 -21.35 20.32 15.78
C ASP A 224 -21.23 18.80 15.95
N TYR A 225 -22.23 18.03 15.51
CA TYR A 225 -22.21 16.57 15.63
C TYR A 225 -21.16 15.92 14.71
N PHE A 226 -20.89 16.48 13.54
CA PHE A 226 -19.74 16.12 12.73
C PHE A 226 -18.44 16.23 13.56
N GLY A 227 -18.27 17.32 14.29
CA GLY A 227 -17.12 17.50 15.19
C GLY A 227 -17.05 16.47 16.32
N VAL A 228 -18.21 16.02 16.84
CA VAL A 228 -18.30 14.92 17.84
C VAL A 228 -17.81 13.62 17.23
N LEU A 229 -18.22 13.32 15.99
CA LEU A 229 -17.78 12.12 15.29
C LEU A 229 -16.27 12.16 15.05
N MET A 230 -15.73 13.26 14.51
CA MET A 230 -14.28 13.42 14.35
C MET A 230 -13.52 13.24 15.67
N ALA A 231 -14.08 13.75 16.78
CA ALA A 231 -13.49 13.57 18.09
C ALA A 231 -13.44 12.09 18.51
N TYR A 232 -14.49 11.31 18.26
CA TYR A 232 -14.49 9.87 18.59
C TYR A 232 -13.41 9.10 17.82
N GLY A 233 -13.14 9.43 16.55
CA GLY A 233 -12.05 8.83 15.79
C GLY A 233 -10.69 9.02 16.47
N GLY A 234 -10.47 10.19 17.11
CA GLY A 234 -9.25 10.45 17.88
C GLY A 234 -9.16 9.71 19.23
N LEU A 235 -10.20 8.99 19.65
CA LEU A 235 -10.22 8.25 20.91
C LEU A 235 -9.84 6.78 20.81
N GLN A 236 -9.36 6.30 19.67
CA GLN A 236 -9.07 4.89 19.42
C GLN A 236 -8.18 4.27 20.53
N GLU A 237 -7.03 4.88 20.84
CA GLU A 237 -6.15 4.35 21.90
C GLU A 237 -6.79 4.38 23.29
N PHE A 238 -7.55 5.43 23.59
CA PHE A 238 -8.30 5.50 24.84
C PHE A 238 -9.35 4.40 24.93
N LEU A 239 -10.11 4.15 23.86
CA LEU A 239 -11.16 3.14 23.80
C LEU A 239 -10.61 1.72 23.85
N ARG A 240 -9.41 1.49 23.29
CA ARG A 240 -8.71 0.19 23.38
C ARG A 240 -8.36 -0.20 24.83
N GLU A 241 -8.12 0.79 25.71
CA GLU A 241 -7.90 0.55 27.14
C GLU A 241 -9.21 0.31 27.93
N GLN A 242 -10.37 0.62 27.34
CA GLN A 242 -11.68 0.43 27.99
C GLN A 242 -12.17 -1.01 27.82
N LYS A 243 -13.23 -1.34 28.55
CA LYS A 243 -13.93 -2.61 28.33
C LYS A 243 -14.65 -2.58 26.98
N SER A 244 -14.62 -3.65 26.23
CA SER A 244 -15.25 -3.77 24.91
C SER A 244 -16.74 -3.38 24.90
N GLU A 245 -17.47 -3.70 25.98
CA GLU A 245 -18.87 -3.30 26.16
C GLU A 245 -19.06 -1.77 26.18
N PHE A 246 -18.07 -1.01 26.65
CA PHE A 246 -18.13 0.46 26.63
C PHE A 246 -18.11 0.98 25.21
N THR A 247 -17.20 0.50 24.38
CA THR A 247 -17.10 0.87 22.96
C THR A 247 -18.36 0.46 22.20
N ALA A 248 -18.88 -0.75 22.45
CA ALA A 248 -20.14 -1.20 21.85
C ALA A 248 -21.30 -0.27 22.20
N ASN A 249 -21.45 0.11 23.47
CA ASN A 249 -22.51 1.03 23.91
C ASN A 249 -22.34 2.43 23.29
N LEU A 250 -21.11 2.93 23.18
CA LEU A 250 -20.83 4.20 22.50
C LEU A 250 -21.29 4.15 21.04
N VAL A 251 -20.90 3.12 20.30
CA VAL A 251 -21.27 2.95 18.89
C VAL A 251 -22.77 2.78 18.72
N ARG A 252 -23.43 1.90 19.51
CA ARG A 252 -24.88 1.69 19.45
C ARG A 252 -25.68 2.95 19.76
N SER A 253 -25.23 3.75 20.74
CA SER A 253 -25.99 4.93 21.19
C SER A 253 -25.66 6.20 20.42
N ARG A 254 -24.46 6.32 19.80
CA ARG A 254 -23.98 7.59 19.26
C ARG A 254 -23.66 7.57 17.77
N VAL A 255 -23.41 6.40 17.18
CA VAL A 255 -23.00 6.28 15.76
C VAL A 255 -24.07 5.59 14.93
N LEU A 256 -24.50 4.37 15.29
CA LEU A 256 -25.47 3.60 14.52
C LEU A 256 -26.83 4.30 14.31
N PRO A 257 -27.34 5.12 15.23
CA PRO A 257 -28.60 5.83 15.00
C PRO A 257 -28.61 6.73 13.78
N LEU A 258 -27.43 7.22 13.33
CA LEU A 258 -27.31 8.09 12.16
C LEU A 258 -27.74 7.40 10.86
N TYR A 259 -27.58 6.09 10.74
CA TYR A 259 -27.98 5.31 9.55
C TYR A 259 -29.52 5.12 9.47
N SER A 260 -30.22 5.37 10.54
CA SER A 260 -31.70 5.26 10.60
C SER A 260 -32.42 6.60 10.36
N VAL A 261 -31.68 7.71 10.38
CA VAL A 261 -32.28 9.04 10.20
C VAL A 261 -32.43 9.33 8.72
N SER A 262 -33.66 9.42 8.21
CA SER A 262 -34.00 9.62 6.80
C SER A 262 -33.48 10.94 6.20
N VAL A 263 -33.12 11.90 7.03
CA VAL A 263 -32.67 13.26 6.66
C VAL A 263 -31.22 13.52 7.11
N CYS A 264 -30.46 12.45 7.39
CA CYS A 264 -29.04 12.62 7.76
C CYS A 264 -28.26 13.15 6.57
N LEU A 265 -27.46 14.19 6.80
CA LEU A 265 -26.56 14.72 5.78
C LEU A 265 -25.51 13.69 5.41
N PRO A 266 -25.12 13.58 4.12
CA PRO A 266 -24.07 12.68 3.68
C PRO A 266 -22.77 12.81 4.47
N TYR A 267 -22.40 14.02 4.86
CA TYR A 267 -21.21 14.31 5.69
C TYR A 267 -21.20 13.53 7.01
N LEU A 268 -22.35 13.39 7.69
CA LEU A 268 -22.43 12.67 8.95
C LEU A 268 -22.34 11.16 8.76
N VAL A 269 -22.93 10.66 7.67
CA VAL A 269 -22.83 9.22 7.36
C VAL A 269 -21.39 8.87 6.98
N ALA A 270 -20.73 9.68 6.17
CA ALA A 270 -19.32 9.47 5.81
C ALA A 270 -18.41 9.51 7.04
N SER A 271 -18.62 10.47 7.95
CA SER A 271 -17.88 10.54 9.21
C SER A 271 -18.16 9.33 10.11
N ALA A 272 -19.40 8.86 10.14
CA ALA A 272 -19.79 7.66 10.89
C ALA A 272 -19.09 6.41 10.32
N ASN A 273 -19.02 6.27 8.99
CA ASN A 273 -18.30 5.19 8.34
C ASN A 273 -16.82 5.22 8.72
N TRP A 274 -16.18 6.38 8.57
CA TRP A 274 -14.76 6.54 8.90
C TRP A 274 -14.46 6.14 10.35
N ILE A 275 -15.26 6.61 11.32
CA ILE A 275 -15.09 6.23 12.73
C ILE A 275 -15.22 4.72 12.93
N LEU A 276 -16.19 4.08 12.28
CA LEU A 276 -16.37 2.65 12.42
C LEU A 276 -15.17 1.86 11.91
N GLY A 277 -14.50 2.34 10.85
CA GLY A 277 -13.21 1.83 10.40
C GLY A 277 -12.11 2.04 11.42
N GLU A 278 -11.92 3.27 11.91
CA GLU A 278 -10.92 3.60 12.94
C GLU A 278 -11.09 2.80 14.25
N LEU A 279 -12.31 2.49 14.63
CA LEU A 279 -12.62 1.72 15.82
C LEU A 279 -12.70 0.21 15.58
N ALA A 280 -12.50 -0.28 14.36
CA ALA A 280 -12.65 -1.70 14.02
C ALA A 280 -11.89 -2.62 14.99
N SER A 281 -10.64 -2.29 15.32
CA SER A 281 -9.82 -3.05 16.29
C SER A 281 -10.34 -3.04 17.74
N CYS A 282 -11.29 -2.16 18.06
CA CYS A 282 -11.88 -2.01 19.39
C CYS A 282 -13.31 -2.54 19.47
N LEU A 283 -13.90 -2.96 18.33
CA LEU A 283 -15.28 -3.45 18.27
C LEU A 283 -15.36 -4.89 18.76
N PRO A 284 -16.27 -5.22 19.67
CA PRO A 284 -16.55 -6.60 20.00
C PRO A 284 -17.43 -7.28 18.94
N GLU A 285 -17.32 -8.59 18.80
CA GLU A 285 -18.02 -9.38 17.78
C GLU A 285 -19.54 -9.16 17.76
N ASP A 286 -20.16 -8.95 18.92
CA ASP A 286 -21.62 -8.80 19.08
C ASP A 286 -22.19 -7.55 18.39
N ILE A 287 -21.37 -6.57 18.06
CA ILE A 287 -21.76 -5.34 17.34
C ILE A 287 -21.24 -5.30 15.91
N SER A 288 -20.22 -6.06 15.59
CA SER A 288 -19.55 -6.01 14.28
C SER A 288 -20.53 -6.34 13.13
N ALA A 289 -21.50 -7.22 13.35
CA ALA A 289 -22.54 -7.54 12.36
C ALA A 289 -23.48 -6.34 12.08
N ASP A 290 -23.87 -5.60 13.13
CA ASP A 290 -24.73 -4.40 12.98
C ASP A 290 -23.96 -3.28 12.27
N VAL A 291 -22.66 -3.12 12.60
CA VAL A 291 -21.74 -2.19 11.96
C VAL A 291 -21.61 -2.54 10.48
N TYR A 292 -21.26 -3.78 10.15
CA TYR A 292 -21.13 -4.23 8.77
C TYR A 292 -22.42 -4.02 7.96
N SER A 293 -23.59 -4.37 8.53
CA SER A 293 -24.89 -4.14 7.86
C SER A 293 -25.14 -2.65 7.57
N SER A 294 -24.70 -1.77 8.47
CA SER A 294 -24.82 -0.31 8.29
C SER A 294 -23.88 0.21 7.20
N LEU A 295 -22.64 -0.28 7.18
CA LEU A 295 -21.65 0.06 6.16
C LEU A 295 -22.05 -0.45 4.76
N LEU A 296 -22.61 -1.66 4.67
CA LEU A 296 -23.10 -2.21 3.40
C LEU A 296 -24.26 -1.36 2.84
N LYS A 297 -25.14 -0.83 3.69
CA LYS A 297 -26.18 0.12 3.27
C LYS A 297 -25.59 1.46 2.81
N ALA A 298 -24.55 1.94 3.48
CA ALA A 298 -23.86 3.18 3.09
C ALA A 298 -23.13 3.02 1.74
N LEU A 299 -22.52 1.85 1.49
CA LEU A 299 -21.88 1.54 0.20
C LEU A 299 -22.89 1.52 -0.97
N GLN A 300 -24.17 1.23 -0.72
CA GLN A 300 -25.24 1.26 -1.70
C GLN A 300 -25.90 2.63 -1.88
N MET A 301 -25.47 3.65 -1.13
CA MET A 301 -26.13 4.94 -1.11
C MET A 301 -26.03 5.64 -2.47
N LEU A 302 -27.17 6.03 -3.04
CA LEU A 302 -27.23 6.76 -4.29
C LEU A 302 -27.10 8.27 -4.05
N ASP A 303 -26.66 8.99 -5.06
CA ASP A 303 -26.57 10.44 -5.01
C ASP A 303 -27.94 11.07 -4.80
N LYS A 304 -27.99 12.15 -4.04
CA LYS A 304 -29.22 12.85 -3.66
C LYS A 304 -29.25 14.24 -4.30
N GLY A 305 -29.98 14.37 -5.40
CA GLY A 305 -30.03 15.62 -6.15
C GLY A 305 -28.65 16.00 -6.69
N ASP A 306 -28.17 17.19 -6.34
CA ASP A 306 -26.85 17.69 -6.77
C ASP A 306 -25.71 17.29 -5.81
N THR A 307 -25.99 16.59 -4.71
CA THR A 307 -24.97 16.20 -3.72
C THR A 307 -24.46 14.80 -4.01
N SER A 308 -23.19 14.68 -4.37
CA SER A 308 -22.51 13.41 -4.54
C SER A 308 -22.42 12.64 -3.21
N CYS A 309 -22.76 11.36 -3.24
CA CYS A 309 -22.57 10.41 -2.12
C CYS A 309 -21.30 9.56 -2.30
N TYR A 310 -20.42 9.92 -3.23
CA TYR A 310 -19.15 9.24 -3.43
C TYR A 310 -18.29 9.19 -2.14
N PRO A 311 -18.08 10.28 -1.37
CA PRO A 311 -17.35 10.18 -0.10
C PRO A 311 -18.01 9.28 0.95
N VAL A 312 -19.33 9.11 0.90
CA VAL A 312 -20.04 8.15 1.76
C VAL A 312 -19.68 6.71 1.39
N ARG A 313 -19.68 6.43 0.09
CA ARG A 313 -19.35 5.10 -0.42
C ARG A 313 -17.88 4.76 -0.21
N ALA A 314 -16.98 5.71 -0.46
CA ALA A 314 -15.55 5.58 -0.24
C ALA A 314 -15.20 5.32 1.23
N SER A 315 -15.76 6.10 2.14
CA SER A 315 -15.56 5.88 3.58
C SER A 315 -16.17 4.56 4.08
N ALA A 316 -17.29 4.11 3.49
CA ALA A 316 -17.86 2.80 3.79
C ALA A 316 -16.96 1.67 3.31
N ALA A 317 -16.39 1.78 2.11
CA ALA A 317 -15.43 0.84 1.58
C ALA A 317 -14.20 0.71 2.50
N GLY A 318 -13.57 1.83 2.89
CA GLY A 318 -12.45 1.84 3.82
C GLY A 318 -12.78 1.24 5.19
N ALA A 319 -13.99 1.51 5.71
CA ALA A 319 -14.42 0.94 6.98
C ALA A 319 -14.67 -0.58 6.90
N ILE A 320 -15.19 -1.08 5.77
CA ILE A 320 -15.34 -2.53 5.54
C ILE A 320 -13.96 -3.20 5.50
N VAL A 321 -12.99 -2.61 4.80
CA VAL A 321 -11.61 -3.11 4.81
C VAL A 321 -11.06 -3.17 6.23
N GLY A 322 -11.20 -2.08 7.00
CA GLY A 322 -10.78 -2.07 8.40
C GLY A 322 -11.44 -3.17 9.26
N LEU A 323 -12.70 -3.51 9.01
CA LEU A 323 -13.35 -4.66 9.69
C LEU A 323 -12.71 -6.00 9.27
N LEU A 324 -12.46 -6.20 7.97
CA LEU A 324 -11.86 -7.44 7.44
C LEU A 324 -10.43 -7.65 7.96
N GLU A 325 -9.64 -6.59 8.03
CA GLU A 325 -8.27 -6.61 8.59
C GLU A 325 -8.24 -6.89 10.10
N ASN A 326 -9.35 -6.65 10.80
CA ASN A 326 -9.52 -6.99 12.21
C ASN A 326 -10.33 -8.29 12.41
N ASP A 327 -10.17 -9.23 11.50
CA ASP A 327 -10.69 -10.60 11.55
C ASP A 327 -12.23 -10.71 11.56
N TYR A 328 -12.95 -9.64 11.19
CA TYR A 328 -14.40 -9.77 11.01
C TYR A 328 -14.71 -10.50 9.70
N MET A 329 -15.43 -11.62 9.79
CA MET A 329 -15.88 -12.40 8.65
C MET A 329 -17.41 -12.22 8.46
N PRO A 330 -17.85 -11.64 7.32
CA PRO A 330 -19.27 -11.59 7.00
C PRO A 330 -19.88 -12.98 6.93
N PRO A 331 -21.12 -13.17 7.41
CA PRO A 331 -21.79 -14.47 7.31
C PRO A 331 -22.04 -14.91 5.86
N GLU A 332 -22.17 -13.94 4.95
CA GLU A 332 -22.34 -14.16 3.52
C GLU A 332 -21.53 -13.12 2.74
N TRP A 333 -20.69 -13.60 1.82
CA TRP A 333 -19.85 -12.73 0.98
C TRP A 333 -20.57 -12.23 -0.28
N TYR A 334 -21.53 -13.02 -0.78
CA TYR A 334 -22.19 -12.74 -2.03
C TYR A 334 -22.90 -11.37 -2.08
N PRO A 335 -23.63 -10.91 -1.03
CA PRO A 335 -24.26 -9.59 -1.07
C PRO A 335 -23.25 -8.45 -1.22
N LEU A 336 -22.08 -8.56 -0.58
CA LEU A 336 -21.01 -7.56 -0.70
C LEU A 336 -20.42 -7.57 -2.12
N LEU A 337 -20.07 -8.75 -2.64
CA LEU A 337 -19.56 -8.90 -4.00
C LEU A 337 -20.53 -8.37 -5.05
N GLN A 338 -21.83 -8.64 -4.88
CA GLN A 338 -22.86 -8.15 -5.80
C GLN A 338 -22.94 -6.61 -5.81
N VAL A 339 -22.81 -5.98 -4.65
CA VAL A 339 -22.80 -4.51 -4.56
C VAL A 339 -21.56 -3.95 -5.24
N ILE A 340 -20.37 -4.47 -4.94
CA ILE A 340 -19.11 -3.99 -5.52
C ILE A 340 -19.12 -4.15 -7.03
N VAL A 341 -19.35 -5.37 -7.52
CA VAL A 341 -19.32 -5.68 -8.97
C VAL A 341 -20.41 -4.93 -9.72
N GLY A 342 -21.60 -4.78 -9.13
CA GLY A 342 -22.70 -4.02 -9.75
C GLY A 342 -22.42 -2.52 -9.91
N ARG A 343 -21.48 -1.97 -9.16
CA ARG A 343 -21.05 -0.55 -9.25
C ARG A 343 -19.83 -0.35 -10.13
N ILE A 344 -19.00 -1.36 -10.33
CA ILE A 344 -17.82 -1.27 -11.19
C ILE A 344 -18.23 -0.86 -12.62
N GLY A 345 -17.60 0.22 -13.10
CA GLY A 345 -17.86 0.78 -14.43
C GLY A 345 -19.11 1.66 -14.54
N TYR A 346 -19.76 2.00 -13.40
CA TYR A 346 -20.89 2.93 -13.37
C TYR A 346 -20.39 4.38 -13.28
N GLU A 347 -19.47 4.67 -12.37
CA GLU A 347 -18.80 5.96 -12.24
C GLU A 347 -17.28 5.72 -12.23
N ASP A 348 -16.56 6.44 -13.08
CA ASP A 348 -15.12 6.22 -13.30
C ASP A 348 -14.29 6.51 -12.05
N GLU A 349 -14.68 7.53 -11.28
CA GLU A 349 -14.01 7.96 -10.05
C GLU A 349 -14.06 6.90 -8.94
N GLU A 350 -15.12 6.09 -8.89
CA GLU A 350 -15.27 5.06 -7.87
C GLU A 350 -14.49 3.77 -8.15
N ASN A 351 -14.18 3.51 -9.42
CA ASN A 351 -13.58 2.23 -9.83
C ASN A 351 -12.31 1.90 -9.05
N SER A 352 -11.48 2.88 -8.79
CA SER A 352 -10.22 2.72 -8.05
C SER A 352 -10.44 2.14 -6.64
N ILE A 353 -11.34 2.74 -5.87
CA ILE A 353 -11.66 2.30 -4.50
C ILE A 353 -12.38 0.95 -4.51
N LEU A 354 -13.25 0.71 -5.50
CA LEU A 354 -13.94 -0.57 -5.63
C LEU A 354 -13.00 -1.72 -5.97
N PHE A 355 -11.95 -1.47 -6.76
CA PHE A 355 -10.94 -2.48 -7.06
C PHE A 355 -10.14 -2.85 -5.81
N GLU A 356 -9.74 -1.88 -5.00
CA GLU A 356 -9.03 -2.11 -3.74
C GLU A 356 -9.91 -2.84 -2.71
N LEU A 357 -11.16 -2.41 -2.55
CA LEU A 357 -12.12 -3.10 -1.69
C LEU A 357 -12.30 -4.55 -2.13
N LEU A 358 -12.44 -4.79 -3.44
CA LEU A 358 -12.58 -6.13 -3.99
C LEU A 358 -11.35 -6.99 -3.72
N SER A 359 -10.15 -6.42 -3.84
CA SER A 359 -8.89 -7.09 -3.51
C SER A 359 -8.85 -7.51 -2.04
N SER A 360 -9.23 -6.62 -1.12
CA SER A 360 -9.31 -6.92 0.31
C SER A 360 -10.35 -8.00 0.62
N VAL A 361 -11.51 -7.95 -0.05
CA VAL A 361 -12.58 -8.96 0.09
C VAL A 361 -12.11 -10.33 -0.35
N VAL A 362 -11.46 -10.44 -1.52
CA VAL A 362 -10.96 -11.71 -2.04
C VAL A 362 -9.84 -12.26 -1.16
N GLY A 363 -8.94 -11.40 -0.70
CA GLY A 363 -7.87 -11.78 0.24
C GLY A 363 -8.38 -12.32 1.57
N ALA A 364 -9.42 -11.70 2.15
CA ALA A 364 -10.01 -12.12 3.41
C ALA A 364 -10.93 -13.34 3.29
N ALA A 365 -11.69 -13.41 2.19
CA ALA A 365 -12.72 -14.44 2.02
C ALA A 365 -12.16 -15.82 1.64
N ASN A 366 -10.94 -15.87 1.09
CA ASN A 366 -10.29 -17.11 0.63
C ASN A 366 -11.25 -17.98 -0.21
N GLU A 367 -11.39 -19.26 0.11
CA GLU A 367 -12.21 -20.23 -0.60
C GLU A 367 -13.69 -19.83 -0.79
N ASN A 368 -14.23 -19.01 0.13
CA ASN A 368 -15.65 -18.65 0.12
C ASN A 368 -16.07 -17.82 -1.12
N VAL A 369 -15.14 -17.23 -1.83
CA VAL A 369 -15.39 -16.42 -3.04
C VAL A 369 -14.83 -17.04 -4.32
N ALA A 370 -14.17 -18.20 -4.22
CA ALA A 370 -13.52 -18.86 -5.35
C ALA A 370 -14.47 -19.04 -6.56
N ASP A 371 -15.70 -19.48 -6.34
CA ASP A 371 -16.71 -19.67 -7.37
C ASP A 371 -17.08 -18.39 -8.12
N HIS A 372 -16.85 -17.23 -7.54
CA HIS A 372 -17.22 -15.94 -8.11
C HIS A 372 -16.07 -15.28 -8.87
N ILE A 373 -14.82 -15.72 -8.69
CA ILE A 373 -13.62 -15.10 -9.30
C ILE A 373 -13.75 -15.01 -10.84
N PRO A 374 -14.17 -16.02 -11.60
CA PRO A 374 -14.29 -15.89 -13.05
C PRO A 374 -15.26 -14.78 -13.49
N TYR A 375 -16.35 -14.60 -12.76
CA TYR A 375 -17.31 -13.54 -13.03
C TYR A 375 -16.73 -12.15 -12.67
N ILE A 376 -16.08 -12.05 -11.51
CA ILE A 376 -15.41 -10.82 -11.03
C ILE A 376 -14.35 -10.38 -12.04
N VAL A 377 -13.47 -11.29 -12.46
CA VAL A 377 -12.42 -11.04 -13.45
C VAL A 377 -13.01 -10.50 -14.75
N SER A 378 -14.08 -11.11 -15.26
CA SER A 378 -14.74 -10.66 -16.48
C SER A 378 -15.29 -9.23 -16.35
N SER A 379 -15.87 -8.89 -15.22
CA SER A 379 -16.41 -7.56 -14.93
C SER A 379 -15.32 -6.50 -14.80
N LEU A 380 -14.22 -6.83 -14.10
CA LEU A 380 -13.04 -5.97 -13.97
C LEU A 380 -12.39 -5.69 -15.32
N VAL A 381 -12.14 -6.73 -16.11
CA VAL A 381 -11.57 -6.59 -17.46
C VAL A 381 -12.44 -5.69 -18.34
N ALA A 382 -13.76 -5.85 -18.30
CA ALA A 382 -14.67 -5.00 -19.06
C ALA A 382 -14.62 -3.52 -18.64
N ALA A 383 -14.46 -3.25 -17.33
CA ALA A 383 -14.33 -1.89 -16.81
C ALA A 383 -12.97 -1.27 -17.18
N ILE A 384 -11.87 -1.98 -16.95
CA ILE A 384 -10.51 -1.51 -17.25
C ILE A 384 -10.35 -1.22 -18.75
N SER A 385 -10.88 -2.09 -19.61
CA SER A 385 -10.81 -1.95 -21.07
C SER A 385 -11.40 -0.64 -21.60
N LYS A 386 -12.38 -0.05 -20.90
CA LYS A 386 -12.97 1.25 -21.26
C LYS A 386 -12.01 2.42 -21.08
N HIS A 387 -11.07 2.32 -20.13
CA HIS A 387 -10.11 3.37 -19.79
C HIS A 387 -8.76 3.23 -20.50
N MET A 388 -8.55 2.13 -21.22
CA MET A 388 -7.34 1.87 -21.98
C MET A 388 -7.46 2.46 -23.40
N HIS A 389 -7.18 3.75 -23.53
CA HIS A 389 -7.11 4.41 -24.84
C HIS A 389 -5.66 4.56 -25.32
N PRO A 390 -5.38 4.34 -26.62
CA PRO A 390 -4.03 4.47 -27.17
C PRO A 390 -3.37 5.83 -26.98
N SER A 391 -4.16 6.89 -26.78
CA SER A 391 -3.68 8.28 -26.64
C SER A 391 -3.49 8.72 -25.19
N SER A 392 -3.79 7.90 -24.20
CA SER A 392 -3.63 8.25 -22.80
C SER A 392 -2.32 7.69 -22.24
N GLU A 393 -1.26 8.47 -22.28
CA GLU A 393 -0.02 8.21 -21.58
C GLU A 393 0.24 9.32 -20.54
N PRO A 394 0.60 8.99 -19.30
CA PRO A 394 0.61 7.63 -18.69
C PRO A 394 -0.81 7.06 -18.56
N TRP A 395 -0.91 5.74 -18.39
CA TRP A 395 -2.21 5.12 -18.14
C TRP A 395 -2.89 5.73 -16.92
N PRO A 396 -4.23 5.90 -16.96
CA PRO A 396 -4.96 6.37 -15.79
C PRO A 396 -4.72 5.47 -14.58
N GLN A 397 -4.62 6.03 -13.39
CA GLN A 397 -4.41 5.27 -12.15
C GLN A 397 -5.43 4.13 -11.96
N VAL A 398 -6.65 4.29 -12.45
CA VAL A 398 -7.67 3.24 -12.44
C VAL A 398 -7.24 1.98 -13.21
N VAL A 399 -6.47 2.12 -14.29
CA VAL A 399 -5.95 0.99 -15.06
C VAL A 399 -4.85 0.27 -14.25
N GLU A 400 -3.90 1.00 -13.67
CA GLU A 400 -2.84 0.43 -12.84
C GLU A 400 -3.42 -0.34 -11.64
N ARG A 401 -4.35 0.24 -10.91
CA ARG A 401 -5.04 -0.42 -9.79
C ARG A 401 -5.88 -1.62 -10.25
N GLY A 402 -6.46 -1.53 -11.43
CA GLY A 402 -7.19 -2.63 -12.05
C GLY A 402 -6.29 -3.82 -12.36
N PHE A 403 -5.10 -3.61 -12.92
CA PHE A 403 -4.11 -4.67 -13.15
C PHE A 403 -3.66 -5.31 -11.84
N ALA A 404 -3.37 -4.52 -10.80
CA ALA A 404 -3.01 -5.04 -9.48
C ALA A 404 -4.14 -5.91 -8.88
N ALA A 405 -5.40 -5.47 -8.98
CA ALA A 405 -6.55 -6.25 -8.53
C ALA A 405 -6.68 -7.57 -9.30
N LEU A 406 -6.52 -7.55 -10.63
CA LEU A 406 -6.57 -8.76 -11.45
C LEU A 406 -5.42 -9.73 -11.15
N ALA A 407 -4.21 -9.21 -10.86
CA ALA A 407 -3.08 -10.02 -10.45
C ALA A 407 -3.37 -10.76 -9.14
N LEU A 408 -3.97 -10.08 -8.16
CA LEU A 408 -4.41 -10.72 -6.92
C LEU A 408 -5.47 -11.80 -7.17
N MET A 409 -6.45 -11.54 -8.06
CA MET A 409 -7.45 -12.55 -8.44
C MET A 409 -6.80 -13.78 -9.08
N ALA A 410 -5.82 -13.57 -9.96
CA ALA A 410 -5.06 -14.66 -10.58
C ALA A 410 -4.31 -15.48 -9.53
N GLN A 411 -3.64 -14.84 -8.58
CA GLN A 411 -2.92 -15.50 -7.50
C GLN A 411 -3.86 -16.30 -6.58
N SER A 412 -4.97 -15.71 -6.17
CA SER A 412 -5.96 -16.38 -5.33
C SER A 412 -6.56 -17.60 -6.05
N TRP A 413 -6.91 -17.46 -7.33
CA TRP A 413 -7.42 -18.58 -8.13
C TRP A 413 -6.40 -19.71 -8.25
N GLU A 414 -5.13 -19.40 -8.47
CA GLU A 414 -4.07 -20.41 -8.54
C GLU A 414 -3.87 -21.15 -7.21
N ASN A 415 -3.97 -20.46 -6.07
CA ASN A 415 -3.89 -21.08 -4.75
C ASN A 415 -5.05 -22.07 -4.54
N PHE A 416 -6.27 -21.71 -4.91
CA PHE A 416 -7.43 -22.60 -4.83
C PHE A 416 -7.27 -23.85 -5.71
N LEU A 417 -6.75 -23.69 -6.93
CA LEU A 417 -6.47 -24.84 -7.80
C LEU A 417 -5.45 -25.80 -7.20
N ARG A 418 -4.44 -25.31 -6.52
CA ARG A 418 -3.41 -26.16 -5.85
C ARG A 418 -4.01 -26.97 -4.71
N GLU A 419 -4.82 -26.33 -3.88
CA GLU A 419 -5.51 -26.96 -2.76
C GLU A 419 -6.49 -28.05 -3.21
N GLU A 420 -7.26 -27.81 -4.26
CA GLU A 420 -8.19 -28.78 -4.85
C GLU A 420 -7.47 -29.99 -5.46
N VAL A 421 -6.32 -29.78 -6.11
CA VAL A 421 -5.51 -30.87 -6.66
C VAL A 421 -4.95 -31.76 -5.56
N GLU A 422 -4.55 -31.21 -4.42
CA GLU A 422 -4.10 -31.97 -3.26
C GLU A 422 -5.23 -32.81 -2.63
N LEU A 423 -6.49 -32.35 -2.75
CA LEU A 423 -7.68 -33.04 -2.24
C LEU A 423 -8.28 -34.07 -3.21
N ASP A 424 -7.67 -34.27 -4.40
CA ASP A 424 -8.13 -35.19 -5.46
C ASP A 424 -9.60 -34.95 -5.93
N GLN A 425 -10.06 -33.70 -5.84
CA GLN A 425 -11.41 -33.24 -6.19
C GLN A 425 -11.44 -32.45 -7.51
N SER A 426 -10.78 -32.92 -8.56
CA SER A 426 -10.83 -32.24 -9.87
C SER A 426 -12.26 -32.24 -10.45
N SER A 427 -12.95 -31.12 -10.39
CA SER A 427 -14.25 -30.94 -11.04
C SER A 427 -14.10 -30.13 -12.33
N GLY A 428 -14.84 -30.48 -13.39
CA GLY A 428 -14.86 -29.71 -14.64
C GLY A 428 -15.29 -28.23 -14.50
N LYS A 429 -15.78 -27.82 -13.32
CA LYS A 429 -16.10 -26.47 -12.95
C LYS A 429 -14.85 -25.59 -12.89
N TRP A 430 -13.77 -26.12 -12.30
CA TRP A 430 -12.48 -25.38 -12.18
C TRP A 430 -11.80 -25.22 -13.53
N GLU A 431 -11.87 -26.23 -14.42
CA GLU A 431 -11.36 -26.13 -15.79
C GLU A 431 -12.10 -25.05 -16.57
N SER A 432 -13.43 -25.00 -16.45
CA SER A 432 -14.25 -23.96 -17.09
C SER A 432 -13.95 -22.56 -16.56
N GLY A 433 -13.77 -22.42 -15.23
CA GLY A 433 -13.38 -21.17 -14.59
C GLY A 433 -12.01 -20.69 -15.06
N GLN A 434 -11.02 -21.58 -15.09
CA GLN A 434 -9.67 -21.28 -15.57
C GLN A 434 -9.67 -20.83 -17.04
N ALA A 435 -10.44 -21.50 -17.90
CA ALA A 435 -10.55 -21.10 -19.30
C ALA A 435 -11.21 -19.71 -19.46
N ALA A 436 -12.23 -19.41 -18.66
CA ALA A 436 -12.90 -18.10 -18.68
C ALA A 436 -11.95 -16.96 -18.23
N ILE A 437 -11.19 -17.17 -17.16
CA ILE A 437 -10.20 -16.24 -16.66
C ILE A 437 -9.11 -16.00 -17.70
N ALA A 438 -8.53 -17.07 -18.25
CA ALA A 438 -7.49 -16.98 -19.27
C ALA A 438 -7.96 -16.23 -20.54
N LYS A 439 -9.19 -16.45 -20.97
CA LYS A 439 -9.76 -15.72 -22.09
C LYS A 439 -9.93 -14.22 -21.80
N ALA A 440 -10.39 -13.87 -20.61
CA ALA A 440 -10.53 -12.48 -20.18
C ALA A 440 -9.17 -11.77 -20.11
N PHE A 441 -8.18 -12.40 -19.48
CA PHE A 441 -6.82 -11.87 -19.40
C PHE A 441 -6.16 -11.74 -20.78
N SER A 442 -6.32 -12.75 -21.63
CA SER A 442 -5.80 -12.68 -22.99
C SER A 442 -6.42 -11.51 -23.78
N ALA A 443 -7.73 -11.29 -23.69
CA ALA A 443 -8.38 -10.16 -24.34
C ALA A 443 -7.83 -8.81 -23.84
N LEU A 444 -7.63 -8.66 -22.52
CA LEU A 444 -7.07 -7.45 -21.93
C LEU A 444 -5.63 -7.20 -22.39
N LEU A 445 -4.77 -8.22 -22.32
CA LEU A 445 -3.38 -8.10 -22.76
C LEU A 445 -3.26 -7.89 -24.26
N GLN A 446 -4.13 -8.46 -25.08
CA GLN A 446 -4.18 -8.16 -26.52
C GLN A 446 -4.52 -6.67 -26.75
N GLN A 447 -5.47 -6.12 -26.02
CA GLN A 447 -5.79 -4.70 -26.11
C GLN A 447 -4.59 -3.84 -25.64
N ALA A 448 -3.94 -4.21 -24.54
CA ALA A 448 -2.81 -3.47 -23.98
C ALA A 448 -1.57 -3.49 -24.88
N TRP A 449 -1.27 -4.61 -25.51
CA TRP A 449 0.03 -4.84 -26.17
C TRP A 449 -0.05 -4.99 -27.69
N LEU A 450 -1.12 -5.55 -28.25
CA LEU A 450 -1.20 -5.88 -29.68
C LEU A 450 -1.89 -4.83 -30.55
N THR A 451 -2.74 -3.96 -29.98
CA THR A 451 -3.43 -2.91 -30.75
C THR A 451 -2.49 -1.81 -31.24
N HIS A 452 -1.29 -1.72 -30.68
CA HIS A 452 -0.28 -0.68 -30.97
C HIS A 452 0.78 -1.11 -32.01
N ILE A 453 0.69 -2.29 -32.55
CA ILE A 453 1.63 -2.82 -33.57
C ILE A 453 1.39 -2.19 -34.97
N GLN A 454 0.64 -1.13 -35.11
CA GLN A 454 0.58 -0.37 -36.35
C GLN A 454 1.74 0.65 -36.40
N PRO A 455 2.51 0.72 -37.51
CA PRO A 455 3.74 1.48 -37.61
C PRO A 455 3.46 2.96 -37.87
N LEU A 456 2.96 3.68 -36.91
CA LEU A 456 2.80 5.14 -36.93
C LEU A 456 3.21 5.73 -35.59
N GLU A 457 4.49 6.02 -35.48
CA GLU A 457 5.10 7.12 -34.70
C GLU A 457 4.82 7.30 -33.20
N CYS A 458 4.15 6.39 -32.49
CA CYS A 458 4.08 6.42 -31.04
C CYS A 458 4.34 5.03 -30.46
N GLU A 459 5.46 4.87 -29.81
CA GLU A 459 5.77 3.74 -28.94
C GLU A 459 4.90 3.84 -27.69
N VAL A 460 3.71 3.23 -27.71
CA VAL A 460 2.90 3.10 -26.50
C VAL A 460 3.34 1.81 -25.82
N SER A 461 4.23 1.93 -24.86
CA SER A 461 4.58 0.82 -23.97
C SER A 461 3.66 0.81 -22.77
N ALA A 462 3.30 -0.39 -22.28
CA ALA A 462 2.66 -0.51 -20.97
C ALA A 462 3.53 0.17 -19.91
N PRO A 463 2.95 0.93 -18.95
CA PRO A 463 3.75 1.57 -17.91
C PRO A 463 4.58 0.50 -17.17
N PRO A 464 5.82 0.79 -16.80
CA PRO A 464 6.67 -0.15 -16.05
C PRO A 464 6.01 -0.68 -14.78
N SER A 465 5.19 0.13 -14.12
CA SER A 465 4.41 -0.24 -12.94
C SER A 465 3.45 -1.42 -13.13
N CYS A 466 2.99 -1.67 -14.36
CA CYS A 466 2.04 -2.77 -14.66
C CYS A 466 2.72 -4.03 -15.20
N ILE A 467 4.04 -4.06 -15.40
CA ILE A 467 4.71 -5.22 -16.02
C ILE A 467 4.68 -6.44 -15.10
N ASP A 468 4.86 -6.26 -13.80
CA ASP A 468 4.82 -7.37 -12.86
C ASP A 468 3.42 -7.97 -12.74
N ASP A 469 2.40 -7.12 -12.57
CA ASP A 469 1.00 -7.54 -12.56
C ASP A 469 0.60 -8.23 -13.87
N SER A 470 0.97 -7.64 -15.01
CA SER A 470 0.74 -8.22 -16.33
C SER A 470 1.41 -9.59 -16.50
N SER A 471 2.58 -9.79 -15.91
CA SER A 471 3.29 -11.07 -15.90
C SER A 471 2.53 -12.13 -15.09
N MET A 472 1.85 -11.75 -13.99
CA MET A 472 0.97 -12.63 -13.25
C MET A 472 -0.25 -13.05 -14.09
N LEU A 473 -0.88 -12.09 -14.80
CA LEU A 473 -1.99 -12.41 -15.71
C LEU A 473 -1.53 -13.36 -16.82
N LEU A 474 -0.39 -13.07 -17.45
CA LEU A 474 0.19 -13.89 -18.52
C LEU A 474 0.50 -15.31 -18.02
N ARG A 475 1.05 -15.45 -16.81
CA ARG A 475 1.29 -16.73 -16.16
C ARG A 475 0.00 -17.52 -15.98
N SER A 476 -1.08 -16.88 -15.55
CA SER A 476 -2.40 -17.52 -15.43
C SER A 476 -2.93 -18.03 -16.78
N ILE A 477 -2.69 -17.29 -17.87
CA ILE A 477 -3.00 -17.74 -19.23
C ILE A 477 -2.17 -18.98 -19.60
N ILE A 478 -0.87 -18.98 -19.32
CA ILE A 478 0.03 -20.11 -19.62
C ILE A 478 -0.43 -21.38 -18.90
N LEU A 479 -0.77 -21.28 -17.62
CA LEU A 479 -1.23 -22.40 -16.82
C LEU A 479 -2.57 -22.98 -17.29
N SER A 480 -3.37 -22.24 -18.05
CA SER A 480 -4.63 -22.73 -18.64
C SER A 480 -4.43 -23.59 -19.88
N VAL A 481 -3.22 -23.63 -20.47
CA VAL A 481 -2.96 -24.31 -21.74
C VAL A 481 -2.91 -25.81 -21.53
N SER A 482 -3.98 -26.48 -21.88
CA SER A 482 -4.10 -27.96 -21.91
C SER A 482 -3.73 -28.58 -23.26
N GLU A 483 -3.97 -27.86 -24.36
CA GLU A 483 -3.76 -28.31 -25.73
C GLU A 483 -3.12 -27.20 -26.58
N ARG A 484 -2.51 -27.60 -27.72
CA ARG A 484 -1.81 -26.66 -28.60
C ARG A 484 -2.73 -25.63 -29.27
N ASN A 485 -3.98 -25.99 -29.60
CA ASN A 485 -4.96 -25.08 -30.17
C ASN A 485 -5.29 -23.89 -29.29
N VAL A 486 -5.24 -24.05 -27.96
CA VAL A 486 -5.45 -22.96 -26.97
C VAL A 486 -4.39 -21.87 -27.12
N ILE A 487 -3.16 -22.22 -27.48
CA ILE A 487 -2.08 -21.24 -27.73
C ILE A 487 -2.46 -20.29 -28.89
N GLU A 488 -3.03 -20.82 -29.94
CA GLU A 488 -3.46 -20.04 -31.11
C GLU A 488 -4.74 -19.23 -30.81
N GLU A 489 -5.70 -19.83 -30.12
CA GLU A 489 -6.95 -19.15 -29.71
C GLU A 489 -6.67 -17.93 -28.84
N LEU A 490 -5.76 -18.06 -27.89
CA LEU A 490 -5.39 -16.98 -26.95
C LEU A 490 -4.30 -16.04 -27.49
N LYS A 491 -3.81 -16.23 -28.73
CA LYS A 491 -2.68 -15.52 -29.35
C LYS A 491 -1.44 -15.46 -28.45
N LEU A 492 -1.20 -16.53 -27.71
CA LEU A 492 -0.20 -16.55 -26.66
C LEU A 492 1.23 -16.34 -27.20
N SER A 493 1.55 -16.86 -28.40
CA SER A 493 2.89 -16.64 -29.00
C SER A 493 3.18 -15.19 -29.31
N GLU A 494 2.17 -14.42 -29.72
CA GLU A 494 2.30 -12.98 -29.99
C GLU A 494 2.41 -12.20 -28.67
N LEU A 495 1.60 -12.52 -27.67
CA LEU A 495 1.68 -11.91 -26.35
C LEU A 495 3.03 -12.14 -25.70
N LEU A 496 3.57 -13.34 -25.77
CA LEU A 496 4.89 -13.67 -25.21
C LEU A 496 6.02 -12.93 -25.91
N LEU A 497 5.91 -12.69 -27.23
CA LEU A 497 6.92 -11.95 -27.97
C LEU A 497 6.96 -10.48 -27.51
N VAL A 498 5.81 -9.82 -27.42
CA VAL A 498 5.74 -8.43 -26.92
C VAL A 498 6.18 -8.34 -25.46
N TRP A 499 5.75 -9.28 -24.62
CA TRP A 499 6.17 -9.32 -23.23
C TRP A 499 7.69 -9.47 -23.06
N ALA A 500 8.33 -10.30 -23.88
CA ALA A 500 9.78 -10.47 -23.84
C ALA A 500 10.53 -9.19 -24.18
N ASP A 501 10.02 -8.39 -25.13
CA ASP A 501 10.57 -7.08 -25.43
C ASP A 501 10.37 -6.10 -24.27
N LEU A 502 9.17 -6.05 -23.71
CA LEU A 502 8.85 -5.16 -22.58
C LEU A 502 9.74 -5.42 -21.37
N ILE A 503 9.93 -6.68 -20.99
CA ILE A 503 10.82 -7.01 -19.85
C ILE A 503 12.29 -6.78 -20.18
N GLY A 504 12.71 -6.94 -21.44
CA GLY A 504 14.09 -6.69 -21.88
C GLY A 504 14.51 -5.24 -21.71
N ASP A 505 13.58 -4.31 -21.84
CA ASP A 505 13.80 -2.86 -21.70
C ASP A 505 13.36 -2.34 -20.32
N TRP A 506 12.79 -3.19 -19.47
CA TRP A 506 12.25 -2.80 -18.19
C TRP A 506 13.31 -2.77 -17.10
N HIS A 507 13.37 -1.65 -16.38
CA HIS A 507 14.20 -1.47 -15.21
C HIS A 507 13.37 -1.69 -13.95
N ALA A 508 13.53 -2.87 -13.31
CA ALA A 508 12.86 -3.16 -12.04
C ALA A 508 13.35 -2.21 -10.94
N TRP A 509 12.40 -1.68 -10.15
CA TRP A 509 12.73 -0.88 -8.98
C TRP A 509 13.25 -1.77 -7.84
N GLU A 510 14.25 -1.28 -7.08
CA GLU A 510 14.91 -2.04 -6.01
C GLU A 510 13.97 -2.48 -4.87
N GLU A 511 12.77 -1.90 -4.80
CA GLU A 511 11.83 -2.08 -3.69
C GLU A 511 10.95 -3.34 -3.80
N THR A 512 10.91 -4.01 -4.95
CA THR A 512 10.04 -5.18 -5.16
C THR A 512 10.81 -6.48 -4.94
N GLU A 513 10.54 -7.16 -3.82
CA GLU A 513 11.17 -8.45 -3.49
C GLU A 513 10.58 -9.62 -4.29
N ASP A 514 9.31 -9.55 -4.68
CA ASP A 514 8.54 -10.60 -5.34
C ASP A 514 8.12 -10.20 -6.75
N LEU A 515 9.02 -10.45 -7.72
CA LEU A 515 8.72 -10.20 -9.13
C LEU A 515 8.10 -11.43 -9.80
N SER A 516 6.85 -11.32 -10.23
CA SER A 516 6.09 -12.35 -10.94
C SER A 516 6.70 -12.75 -12.28
N VAL A 517 7.51 -11.85 -12.86
CA VAL A 517 8.27 -12.08 -14.08
C VAL A 517 9.13 -13.36 -14.01
N PHE A 518 9.79 -13.63 -12.89
CA PHE A 518 10.64 -14.82 -12.76
C PHE A 518 9.86 -16.13 -12.78
N ASP A 519 8.68 -16.16 -12.16
CA ASP A 519 7.82 -17.33 -12.19
C ASP A 519 7.19 -17.51 -13.57
N CYS A 520 6.83 -16.42 -14.24
CA CYS A 520 6.36 -16.45 -15.62
C CYS A 520 7.44 -17.04 -16.57
N ILE A 521 8.72 -16.67 -16.41
CA ILE A 521 9.84 -17.25 -17.21
C ILE A 521 9.89 -18.78 -17.10
N LYS A 522 9.74 -19.33 -15.90
CA LYS A 522 9.75 -20.78 -15.71
C LYS A 522 8.61 -21.48 -16.44
N GLU A 523 7.41 -20.90 -16.34
CA GLU A 523 6.23 -21.47 -17.02
C GLU A 523 6.32 -21.35 -18.54
N ILE A 524 6.92 -20.28 -19.07
CA ILE A 524 7.17 -20.14 -20.52
C ILE A 524 8.14 -21.22 -21.02
N VAL A 525 9.20 -21.49 -20.29
CA VAL A 525 10.15 -22.54 -20.64
C VAL A 525 9.48 -23.92 -20.61
N ASN A 526 8.66 -24.20 -19.61
CA ASN A 526 7.86 -25.42 -19.50
C ASN A 526 6.92 -25.57 -20.70
N LEU A 527 6.21 -24.49 -21.05
CA LEU A 527 5.27 -24.45 -22.18
C LEU A 527 5.99 -24.67 -23.50
N HIS A 528 7.16 -24.03 -23.71
CA HIS A 528 7.98 -24.22 -24.90
C HIS A 528 8.45 -25.69 -25.01
N SER A 529 8.91 -26.27 -23.91
CA SER A 529 9.35 -27.68 -23.87
C SER A 529 8.23 -28.66 -24.26
N LYS A 530 6.97 -28.31 -23.95
CA LYS A 530 5.78 -29.14 -24.25
C LYS A 530 5.23 -28.94 -25.66
N TYR A 531 5.17 -27.68 -26.11
CA TYR A 531 4.41 -27.33 -27.33
C TYR A 531 5.23 -26.66 -28.45
N GLU A 532 6.51 -26.42 -28.26
CA GLU A 532 7.40 -25.72 -29.21
C GLU A 532 6.83 -24.37 -29.67
N LEU A 533 6.89 -23.38 -28.80
CA LEU A 533 6.35 -22.04 -29.05
C LEU A 533 6.99 -21.38 -30.27
N LYS A 534 6.18 -20.73 -31.09
CA LYS A 534 6.66 -19.87 -32.18
C LYS A 534 7.48 -18.70 -31.57
N ASN A 535 8.52 -18.29 -32.30
CA ASN A 535 9.39 -17.17 -31.93
C ASN A 535 10.14 -17.32 -30.60
N PHE A 536 10.11 -18.48 -29.94
CA PHE A 536 10.85 -18.65 -28.71
C PHE A 536 12.37 -18.52 -28.91
N ILE A 537 12.86 -19.15 -29.96
CA ILE A 537 14.29 -19.18 -30.30
C ILE A 537 14.57 -18.60 -31.69
N VAL A 538 13.60 -18.66 -32.60
CA VAL A 538 13.78 -18.32 -34.02
C VAL A 538 13.61 -16.82 -34.23
N ARG A 539 14.62 -16.21 -34.87
CA ARG A 539 14.60 -14.80 -35.29
C ARG A 539 13.70 -14.62 -36.51
N GLN A 540 12.71 -13.74 -36.43
CA GLN A 540 11.96 -13.29 -37.59
C GLN A 540 12.63 -12.06 -38.20
N MET A 541 13.15 -12.23 -39.43
CA MET A 541 13.64 -11.12 -40.21
C MET A 541 12.56 -10.61 -41.15
N PRO A 542 12.32 -9.30 -41.24
CA PRO A 542 11.39 -8.77 -42.23
C PRO A 542 11.95 -9.05 -43.65
N PRO A 543 11.07 -9.37 -44.60
CA PRO A 543 11.50 -9.64 -45.97
C PRO A 543 12.10 -8.38 -46.62
N PRO A 544 13.17 -8.48 -47.44
CA PRO A 544 13.70 -7.35 -48.19
C PRO A 544 12.60 -6.72 -49.09
N PRO A 545 12.54 -5.41 -49.27
CA PRO A 545 13.58 -4.40 -49.05
C PRO A 545 13.51 -3.63 -47.70
N ALA A 546 12.76 -4.12 -46.73
CA ALA A 546 12.66 -3.46 -45.40
C ALA A 546 14.05 -3.38 -44.74
N PRO A 547 14.36 -2.28 -44.01
CA PRO A 547 15.60 -2.19 -43.26
C PRO A 547 15.68 -3.33 -42.25
N PRO A 548 16.88 -3.89 -42.00
CA PRO A 548 17.04 -4.93 -41.00
C PRO A 548 16.61 -4.41 -39.61
N VAL A 549 15.53 -4.96 -39.08
CA VAL A 549 15.13 -4.73 -37.70
C VAL A 549 15.90 -5.71 -36.82
N PRO A 550 16.32 -5.35 -35.60
CA PRO A 550 16.88 -6.31 -34.67
C PRO A 550 15.94 -7.51 -34.56
N PRO A 551 16.47 -8.72 -34.75
CA PRO A 551 15.60 -9.89 -34.67
C PRO A 551 15.09 -10.06 -33.25
N GLN A 552 13.77 -10.16 -33.12
CA GLN A 552 13.08 -10.37 -31.86
C GLN A 552 12.89 -11.87 -31.61
N SER A 553 13.29 -12.34 -30.44
CA SER A 553 12.97 -13.67 -29.94
C SER A 553 12.60 -13.61 -28.46
N ILE A 554 11.70 -14.50 -28.03
CA ILE A 554 11.28 -14.55 -26.63
C ILE A 554 12.47 -14.82 -25.72
N ILE A 555 13.37 -15.73 -26.12
CA ILE A 555 14.54 -16.10 -25.31
C ILE A 555 15.55 -14.97 -25.17
N GLU A 556 15.74 -14.12 -26.20
CA GLU A 556 16.67 -13.01 -26.16
C GLU A 556 16.18 -11.90 -25.23
N GLY A 557 14.88 -11.56 -25.28
CA GLY A 557 14.29 -10.60 -24.34
C GLY A 557 14.38 -11.08 -22.88
N ILE A 558 14.05 -12.34 -22.61
CA ILE A 558 14.22 -12.94 -21.27
C ILE A 558 15.71 -12.90 -20.87
N GLY A 559 16.62 -13.21 -21.78
CA GLY A 559 18.07 -13.20 -21.52
C GLY A 559 18.60 -11.82 -21.18
N ALA A 560 18.14 -10.77 -21.87
CA ALA A 560 18.49 -9.39 -21.56
C ALA A 560 18.02 -8.99 -20.16
N PHE A 561 16.76 -9.26 -19.82
CA PHE A 561 16.20 -9.00 -18.50
C PHE A 561 16.99 -9.74 -17.39
N LEU A 562 17.26 -11.04 -17.54
CA LEU A 562 17.98 -11.81 -16.54
C LEU A 562 19.42 -11.30 -16.33
N SER A 563 20.10 -10.91 -17.40
CA SER A 563 21.46 -10.36 -17.32
C SER A 563 21.48 -9.05 -16.53
N GLU A 564 20.50 -8.17 -16.77
CA GLU A 564 20.38 -6.90 -16.06
C GLU A 564 19.96 -7.12 -14.59
N ALA A 565 19.03 -8.02 -14.34
CA ALA A 565 18.59 -8.36 -12.97
C ALA A 565 19.77 -8.91 -12.13
N ILE A 566 20.65 -9.74 -12.70
CA ILE A 566 21.86 -10.23 -12.02
C ILE A 566 22.80 -9.07 -11.67
N LEU A 567 23.00 -8.12 -12.59
CA LEU A 567 23.93 -7.02 -12.41
C LEU A 567 23.43 -5.95 -11.45
N GLN A 568 22.19 -5.55 -11.58
CA GLN A 568 21.68 -4.29 -11.00
C GLN A 568 20.67 -4.49 -9.87
N TYR A 569 19.99 -5.65 -9.78
CA TYR A 569 18.91 -5.86 -8.81
C TYR A 569 19.31 -6.78 -7.66
N PRO A 570 19.84 -6.24 -6.53
CA PRO A 570 20.32 -7.06 -5.41
C PRO A 570 19.29 -8.00 -4.83
N SER A 571 18.05 -7.57 -4.68
CA SER A 571 16.93 -8.35 -4.15
C SER A 571 16.52 -9.50 -5.06
N ALA A 572 16.63 -9.33 -6.38
CA ALA A 572 16.22 -10.28 -7.40
C ALA A 572 17.35 -11.22 -7.88
N THR A 573 18.60 -10.97 -7.48
CA THR A 573 19.78 -11.70 -8.00
C THR A 573 19.62 -13.22 -7.89
N TRP A 574 19.15 -13.76 -6.77
CA TRP A 574 19.02 -15.20 -6.59
C TRP A 574 17.95 -15.83 -7.49
N ARG A 575 16.83 -15.14 -7.73
CA ARG A 575 15.75 -15.57 -8.65
C ARG A 575 16.23 -15.55 -10.10
N ALA A 576 16.87 -14.47 -10.51
CA ALA A 576 17.46 -14.37 -11.84
C ALA A 576 18.49 -15.49 -12.09
N CYS A 577 19.38 -15.74 -11.15
CA CYS A 577 20.35 -16.82 -11.24
C CYS A 577 19.70 -18.21 -11.36
N SER A 578 18.58 -18.46 -10.66
CA SER A 578 17.85 -19.72 -10.78
C SER A 578 17.23 -19.91 -12.18
N CYS A 579 16.78 -18.85 -12.80
CA CYS A 579 16.23 -18.88 -14.16
C CYS A 579 17.29 -19.11 -15.24
N VAL A 580 18.56 -18.70 -15.01
CA VAL A 580 19.68 -18.94 -15.95
C VAL A 580 19.81 -20.45 -16.27
N HIS A 581 19.79 -21.31 -15.25
CA HIS A 581 19.89 -22.74 -15.46
C HIS A 581 18.70 -23.27 -16.30
N THR A 582 17.49 -22.89 -15.94
CA THR A 582 16.27 -23.30 -16.63
C THR A 582 16.32 -22.88 -18.10
N LEU A 583 16.77 -21.66 -18.39
CA LEU A 583 16.79 -21.12 -19.75
C LEU A 583 17.91 -21.74 -20.62
N LEU A 584 19.10 -21.99 -20.07
CA LEU A 584 20.22 -22.56 -20.82
C LEU A 584 20.06 -24.06 -21.10
N HIS A 585 19.34 -24.79 -20.27
CA HIS A 585 19.16 -26.25 -20.37
C HIS A 585 17.82 -26.66 -20.96
N VAL A 586 17.15 -25.76 -21.72
CA VAL A 586 15.93 -26.09 -22.47
C VAL A 586 16.20 -27.27 -23.42
N PRO A 587 15.41 -28.35 -23.38
CA PRO A 587 15.56 -29.44 -24.33
C PRO A 587 15.34 -28.99 -25.80
N LYS A 588 16.04 -29.61 -26.73
CA LYS A 588 15.83 -29.43 -28.19
C LYS A 588 16.24 -28.07 -28.79
N TYR A 589 17.43 -27.60 -28.45
CA TYR A 589 18.06 -26.58 -29.30
C TYR A 589 18.43 -27.19 -30.65
N SER A 590 17.97 -26.59 -31.76
CA SER A 590 18.46 -26.94 -33.10
C SER A 590 19.80 -26.28 -33.40
N PHE A 591 20.52 -26.78 -34.45
CA PHE A 591 21.83 -26.21 -34.85
C PHE A 591 21.75 -24.72 -35.18
N GLU A 592 20.63 -24.24 -35.72
CA GLU A 592 20.43 -22.82 -36.06
C GLU A 592 20.32 -21.92 -34.82
N THR A 593 20.04 -22.48 -33.65
CA THR A 593 19.85 -21.78 -32.39
C THR A 593 21.06 -21.84 -31.46
N GLU A 594 22.09 -22.59 -31.85
CA GLU A 594 23.32 -22.75 -31.05
C GLU A 594 24.02 -21.40 -30.82
N GLY A 595 23.99 -20.49 -31.80
CA GLY A 595 24.53 -19.13 -31.69
C GLY A 595 23.85 -18.28 -30.65
N VAL A 596 22.52 -18.42 -30.50
CA VAL A 596 21.72 -17.71 -29.46
C VAL A 596 22.09 -18.22 -28.08
N LYS A 597 22.16 -19.53 -27.88
CA LYS A 597 22.55 -20.15 -26.62
C LYS A 597 23.95 -19.74 -26.20
N GLN A 598 24.89 -19.70 -27.14
CA GLN A 598 26.25 -19.22 -26.88
C GLN A 598 26.27 -17.74 -26.49
N SER A 599 25.49 -16.90 -27.16
CA SER A 599 25.34 -15.47 -26.82
C SER A 599 24.78 -15.27 -25.41
N LEU A 600 23.72 -16.00 -25.03
CA LEU A 600 23.17 -15.98 -23.70
C LEU A 600 24.19 -16.43 -22.63
N THR A 601 24.97 -17.50 -22.94
CA THR A 601 26.02 -17.97 -22.03
C THR A 601 27.08 -16.90 -21.80
N ILE A 602 27.46 -16.16 -22.83
CA ILE A 602 28.39 -15.03 -22.71
C ILE A 602 27.80 -13.94 -21.82
N SER A 603 26.57 -13.51 -22.11
CA SER A 603 25.91 -12.46 -21.37
C SER A 603 25.75 -12.78 -19.88
N PHE A 604 25.22 -13.97 -19.56
CA PHE A 604 25.05 -14.43 -18.18
C PHE A 604 26.37 -14.61 -17.44
N SER A 605 27.41 -15.16 -18.10
CA SER A 605 28.71 -15.31 -17.47
C SER A 605 29.36 -13.98 -17.13
N CYS A 606 29.27 -12.99 -18.07
CA CYS A 606 29.77 -11.64 -17.82
C CYS A 606 29.01 -10.96 -16.68
N ALA A 607 27.66 -11.02 -16.69
CA ALA A 607 26.83 -10.43 -15.67
C ALA A 607 27.08 -11.05 -14.29
N ALA A 608 27.04 -12.38 -14.23
CA ALA A 608 27.27 -13.11 -12.99
C ALA A 608 28.67 -12.89 -12.44
N PHE A 609 29.71 -12.92 -13.27
CA PHE A 609 31.06 -12.71 -12.79
C PHE A 609 31.30 -11.28 -12.29
N SER A 610 30.80 -10.29 -13.00
CA SER A 610 30.83 -8.87 -12.55
C SER A 610 30.13 -8.69 -11.20
N ARG A 611 28.95 -9.30 -11.04
CA ARG A 611 28.21 -9.27 -9.77
C ARG A 611 28.97 -10.00 -8.66
N PHE A 612 29.51 -11.18 -8.93
CA PHE A 612 30.30 -11.94 -7.96
C PHE A 612 31.49 -11.12 -7.43
N ARG A 613 32.24 -10.46 -8.31
CA ARG A 613 33.35 -9.58 -7.90
C ARG A 613 32.90 -8.46 -6.96
N ALA A 614 31.76 -7.88 -7.22
CA ALA A 614 31.21 -6.80 -6.40
C ALA A 614 30.80 -7.27 -4.99
N ILE A 615 30.38 -8.54 -4.83
CA ILE A 615 29.80 -9.04 -3.57
C ILE A 615 30.62 -10.17 -2.92
N GLN A 616 31.80 -10.56 -3.44
CA GLN A 616 32.62 -11.66 -2.92
C GLN A 616 33.05 -11.48 -1.44
N SER A 617 33.15 -10.25 -0.96
CA SER A 617 33.45 -9.93 0.43
C SER A 617 32.22 -10.03 1.36
N LYS A 618 31.04 -10.25 0.84
CA LYS A 618 29.79 -10.42 1.57
C LYS A 618 29.60 -11.87 2.03
N PRO A 619 28.61 -12.16 2.89
CA PRO A 619 28.29 -13.53 3.27
C PRO A 619 28.04 -14.46 2.07
N SER A 620 28.44 -15.71 2.18
CA SER A 620 28.33 -16.71 1.10
C SER A 620 26.89 -16.93 0.60
N SER A 621 25.89 -16.73 1.43
CA SER A 621 24.48 -16.81 1.06
C SER A 621 24.10 -15.84 -0.07
N LEU A 622 24.76 -14.70 -0.18
CA LEU A 622 24.47 -13.68 -1.21
C LEU A 622 25.14 -13.99 -2.56
N TRP A 623 26.35 -14.53 -2.55
CA TRP A 623 27.08 -14.81 -3.80
C TRP A 623 26.97 -16.27 -4.28
N LYS A 624 26.49 -17.20 -3.44
CA LYS A 624 26.26 -18.60 -3.83
C LYS A 624 25.44 -18.74 -5.11
N PRO A 625 24.26 -18.11 -5.26
CA PRO A 625 23.46 -18.23 -6.48
C PRO A 625 24.22 -17.78 -7.73
N VAL A 626 25.02 -16.73 -7.59
CA VAL A 626 25.79 -16.15 -8.69
C VAL A 626 26.89 -17.09 -9.16
N VAL A 627 27.62 -17.71 -8.23
CA VAL A 627 28.65 -18.74 -8.52
C VAL A 627 28.04 -19.95 -9.21
N LEU A 628 26.85 -20.40 -8.75
CA LEU A 628 26.12 -21.51 -9.37
C LEU A 628 25.59 -21.17 -10.76
N ALA A 629 25.19 -19.90 -11.02
CA ALA A 629 24.84 -19.46 -12.36
C ALA A 629 26.01 -19.53 -13.33
N ILE A 630 27.22 -19.13 -12.91
CA ILE A 630 28.45 -19.32 -13.69
C ILE A 630 28.71 -20.82 -13.96
N SER A 631 28.49 -21.69 -12.98
CA SER A 631 28.62 -23.14 -13.16
C SER A 631 27.63 -23.67 -14.20
N SER A 632 26.40 -23.18 -14.20
CA SER A 632 25.39 -23.53 -15.22
C SER A 632 25.84 -23.11 -16.63
N CYS A 633 26.42 -21.92 -16.78
CA CYS A 633 27.01 -21.46 -18.02
C CYS A 633 28.19 -22.34 -18.43
N TYR A 634 29.06 -22.71 -17.50
CA TYR A 634 30.22 -23.56 -17.72
C TYR A 634 29.84 -24.96 -18.25
N LEU A 635 28.78 -25.57 -17.71
CA LEU A 635 28.26 -26.82 -18.22
C LEU A 635 27.82 -26.78 -19.66
N CYS A 636 27.35 -25.62 -20.14
CA CYS A 636 26.95 -25.46 -21.55
C CYS A 636 28.13 -25.22 -22.48
N TYR A 637 29.01 -24.27 -22.13
CA TYR A 637 30.13 -23.83 -22.99
C TYR A 637 31.41 -23.59 -22.18
N PRO A 638 32.12 -24.65 -21.74
CA PRO A 638 33.30 -24.52 -20.87
C PRO A 638 34.36 -23.56 -21.44
N ALA A 639 34.71 -23.73 -22.71
CA ALA A 639 35.76 -22.91 -23.35
C ALA A 639 35.39 -21.41 -23.41
N VAL A 640 34.11 -21.09 -23.59
CA VAL A 640 33.62 -19.71 -23.64
C VAL A 640 33.72 -19.08 -22.24
N VAL A 641 33.24 -19.77 -21.22
CA VAL A 641 33.29 -19.28 -19.84
C VAL A 641 34.73 -19.12 -19.37
N GLU A 642 35.62 -20.13 -19.65
CA GLU A 642 37.02 -20.00 -19.34
C GLU A 642 37.65 -18.80 -20.03
N GLY A 643 37.33 -18.57 -21.32
CA GLY A 643 37.82 -17.42 -22.06
C GLY A 643 37.41 -16.09 -21.46
N ILE A 644 36.17 -15.99 -20.91
CA ILE A 644 35.69 -14.79 -20.22
C ILE A 644 36.41 -14.60 -18.89
N LEU A 645 36.47 -15.62 -18.05
CA LEU A 645 37.05 -15.54 -16.71
C LEU A 645 38.59 -15.37 -16.74
N LYS A 646 39.28 -15.89 -17.74
CA LYS A 646 40.73 -15.73 -17.93
C LYS A 646 41.13 -14.36 -18.48
N LYS A 647 40.23 -13.59 -19.09
CA LYS A 647 40.49 -12.18 -19.49
C LYS A 647 40.65 -11.25 -18.31
N ASP A 648 40.21 -11.67 -17.13
CA ASP A 648 40.38 -10.92 -15.90
C ASP A 648 41.82 -11.03 -15.39
N GLU A 649 42.52 -9.90 -15.31
CA GLU A 649 43.94 -9.80 -14.94
C GLU A 649 44.22 -10.36 -13.54
N ASP A 650 43.22 -10.37 -12.68
CA ASP A 650 43.27 -10.87 -11.28
C ASP A 650 43.04 -12.39 -11.15
N GLY A 651 42.98 -13.15 -12.24
CA GLY A 651 42.83 -14.59 -12.18
C GLY A 651 41.38 -15.05 -11.89
N GLY A 652 40.39 -14.47 -12.58
CA GLY A 652 38.97 -14.71 -12.37
C GLY A 652 38.53 -16.16 -12.38
N PHE A 653 39.15 -17.01 -13.23
CA PHE A 653 38.85 -18.45 -13.24
C PHE A 653 39.27 -19.13 -11.93
N ALA A 654 40.44 -18.82 -11.37
CA ALA A 654 40.89 -19.33 -10.09
C ALA A 654 40.03 -18.81 -8.93
N LEU A 655 39.59 -17.55 -9.04
CA LEU A 655 38.69 -16.93 -8.05
C LEU A 655 37.34 -17.65 -7.99
N TRP A 656 36.70 -17.89 -9.15
CA TRP A 656 35.46 -18.67 -9.22
C TRP A 656 35.65 -20.10 -8.74
N GLY A 657 36.73 -20.80 -9.17
CA GLY A 657 37.03 -22.16 -8.72
C GLY A 657 37.26 -22.27 -7.20
N SER A 658 37.92 -21.27 -6.61
CA SER A 658 38.10 -21.19 -5.15
C SER A 658 36.78 -20.99 -4.40
N ALA A 659 35.89 -20.14 -4.94
CA ALA A 659 34.56 -19.95 -4.37
C ALA A 659 33.72 -21.23 -4.46
N LEU A 660 33.78 -21.95 -5.57
CA LEU A 660 33.09 -23.21 -5.76
C LEU A 660 33.61 -24.28 -4.80
N ALA A 661 34.95 -24.42 -4.70
CA ALA A 661 35.59 -25.32 -3.73
C ALA A 661 35.18 -24.97 -2.28
N PHE A 662 35.06 -23.69 -1.96
CA PHE A 662 34.57 -23.26 -0.66
C PHE A 662 33.13 -23.71 -0.39
N LEU A 663 32.23 -23.61 -1.38
CA LEU A 663 30.85 -24.09 -1.26
C LEU A 663 30.75 -25.59 -1.08
N CYS A 664 31.61 -26.35 -1.77
CA CYS A 664 31.68 -27.82 -1.67
C CYS A 664 32.42 -28.34 -0.41
N SER A 665 33.16 -27.46 0.30
CA SER A 665 33.91 -27.88 1.50
C SER A 665 32.96 -28.27 2.63
N SER A 666 33.24 -29.42 3.25
CA SER A 666 32.48 -29.90 4.39
C SER A 666 32.62 -28.94 5.58
N SER A 667 31.56 -28.38 6.04
CA SER A 667 31.41 -27.63 7.29
C SER A 667 30.35 -28.28 8.16
N LEU A 668 30.27 -27.90 9.43
CA LEU A 668 29.23 -28.41 10.35
C LEU A 668 27.81 -28.10 9.83
N GLU A 669 27.68 -27.06 8.99
CA GLU A 669 26.44 -26.74 8.26
C GLU A 669 26.71 -26.85 6.75
N PRO A 670 25.91 -27.62 5.99
CA PRO A 670 26.06 -27.74 4.55
C PRO A 670 25.74 -26.41 3.89
N ARG A 671 26.69 -25.87 3.10
CA ARG A 671 26.50 -24.59 2.36
C ARG A 671 25.63 -24.76 1.10
N LEU A 672 25.62 -26.00 0.57
CA LEU A 672 24.73 -26.42 -0.52
C LEU A 672 23.65 -27.31 0.11
N SER A 673 22.41 -26.84 0.08
CA SER A 673 21.28 -27.48 0.77
C SER A 673 20.39 -28.29 -0.16
N LEU A 674 20.40 -27.96 -1.46
CA LEU A 674 19.58 -28.65 -2.46
C LEU A 674 20.41 -29.62 -3.30
N GLU A 675 19.82 -30.77 -3.65
CA GLU A 675 20.45 -31.76 -4.52
C GLU A 675 20.85 -31.16 -5.89
N SER A 676 20.03 -30.26 -6.43
CA SER A 676 20.31 -29.52 -7.66
C SER A 676 21.53 -28.61 -7.54
N GLU A 677 21.73 -27.95 -6.39
CA GLU A 677 22.91 -27.12 -6.12
C GLU A 677 24.19 -27.99 -6.03
N ILE A 678 24.09 -29.14 -5.39
CA ILE A 678 25.22 -30.09 -5.26
C ILE A 678 25.61 -30.61 -6.65
N LYS A 679 24.63 -31.01 -7.46
CA LYS A 679 24.89 -31.51 -8.82
C LYS A 679 25.46 -30.44 -9.73
N LEU A 680 25.10 -29.16 -9.52
CA LEU A 680 25.60 -28.05 -10.32
C LEU A 680 27.01 -27.61 -9.91
N ALA A 681 27.38 -27.81 -8.66
CA ALA A 681 28.70 -27.47 -8.12
C ALA A 681 29.76 -28.55 -8.31
N GLY A 682 29.37 -29.84 -8.38
CA GLY A 682 30.26 -31.02 -8.60
C GLY A 682 30.50 -31.28 -10.05
#